data_2c34d85307de1be38fc59ee542d4802e
#
_entry.id   2c34d85307de1be38fc59ee542d4802e
#
_cell.length_a   1.000
_cell.length_b   1.000
_cell.length_c   1.000
_cell.angle_alpha   90.00
_cell.angle_beta   90.00
_cell.angle_gamma   90.00
#
_symmetry.space_group_name_H-M   'P 1'
#
loop_
_entity.id
_entity.type
_entity.pdbx_description
1 polymer ?
#
loop_
_entity_poly.entity_id
_entity_poly.type
_entity_poly.pdbx_seq_one_letter_code
_entity_poly.pdbx_strand_id
1 'polypeptide(L)'
;MGREERGVVARGARLAEAARNVAGDHGRAVEAVRAALAPIHDAAVRRELDAIPVARLQDVTEGRLRLGGVEQSGLRTVGAVLDAGAYRLLQIPGVGRRTVDQMLAAARRLSEAVHETVAVHVDVDRPEPSTTALVVALHVLVEAGPEARRAVDRAAALSQRLEPLLADARPAAGRFRMLLAGRERKARALAAVAELRPLVEEADRGRLPELFAQASVDLLRGPSSDLAAWADFELRSAEYYSLLAEFSGAAPDTAAAEGFLPDEIAERVRAQRLDDSHRRVSLRGYQAFGARFALAQRNVILGDEMGLGKTIQAIAVLAHLAAEGQSHFMVVCPASVLVNWTREIEARSALRAMLLHGPDRRDAFADWKGRGGVAVTTFDALRGFPAPDGGEVGLFVVDEAHSVKNPKAKRSQAVARWAERCERTLFMTGTPMENRVAEFRNLVGMLDRDVAESLDDGDALAGSVAFRKAVAPVYLRRNQQDVLTELPSLQHTDEWEELSASDAEAYRDAVRAGNFMAMRRAAYLRPERSAKLERLREIVAEAGENGQKTVVFSNFKDVLRVVEEALADGAPVFGPLTGGVPAARRQQLVDDFAAAPGAAVLLAQIQAAGVGLNMQAASVVVICEPQIKPTIEHQAVARAHRMGQVRPVRVHRLLATGGVDERLVEMLERKTRLFDAYARRSAVAEATPDAVDVSDTELARRIVEEEQARLGMTDGDHAERTAGDRLLRTDGDHAERTDGDRPRTTDDSVTVTP
;
A
#
# COMPACT_ATOMS: atom_id res chain seq x y z
N MET A 1 22.91 -45.19 -36.98
CA MET A 1 22.98 -43.98 -36.18
C MET A 1 23.52 -42.87 -37.01
N GLY A 2 22.68 -41.95 -37.43
CA GLY A 2 23.03 -40.82 -38.29
C GLY A 2 23.78 -39.72 -37.53
N ARG A 3 24.24 -38.73 -38.30
CA ARG A 3 24.86 -37.51 -37.75
C ARG A 3 23.84 -36.67 -36.97
N GLU A 4 22.58 -36.74 -37.38
CA GLU A 4 21.46 -35.99 -36.83
C GLU A 4 21.09 -36.43 -35.41
N GLU A 5 20.92 -37.73 -35.16
CA GLU A 5 20.56 -38.27 -33.82
C GLU A 5 21.62 -37.95 -32.78
N ARG A 6 22.93 -38.04 -33.18
CA ARG A 6 24.00 -37.63 -32.25
C ARG A 6 23.95 -36.12 -31.98
N GLY A 7 23.53 -35.32 -32.97
CA GLY A 7 23.31 -33.89 -32.81
C GLY A 7 22.21 -33.56 -31.79
N VAL A 8 21.11 -34.34 -31.82
CA VAL A 8 20.00 -34.20 -30.83
C VAL A 8 20.48 -34.50 -29.39
N VAL A 9 21.18 -35.63 -29.23
CA VAL A 9 21.71 -36.00 -27.87
C VAL A 9 22.71 -34.96 -27.38
N ALA A 10 23.60 -34.44 -28.25
CA ALA A 10 24.57 -33.43 -27.86
C ALA A 10 23.92 -32.09 -27.51
N ARG A 11 22.88 -31.64 -28.23
CA ARG A 11 22.11 -30.45 -27.89
C ARG A 11 21.33 -30.62 -26.60
N GLY A 12 20.64 -31.77 -26.43
CA GLY A 12 19.95 -32.09 -25.21
C GLY A 12 20.86 -32.10 -23.97
N ALA A 13 22.08 -32.66 -24.12
CA ALA A 13 23.07 -32.66 -23.05
C ALA A 13 23.53 -31.24 -22.65
N ARG A 14 23.82 -30.38 -23.67
CA ARG A 14 24.17 -28.97 -23.39
C ARG A 14 23.02 -28.19 -22.74
N LEU A 15 21.80 -28.44 -23.20
CA LEU A 15 20.63 -27.82 -22.63
C LEU A 15 20.40 -28.23 -21.16
N ALA A 16 20.55 -29.52 -20.84
CA ALA A 16 20.49 -30.02 -19.47
C ALA A 16 21.62 -29.47 -18.59
N GLU A 17 22.81 -29.27 -19.15
CA GLU A 17 23.94 -28.64 -18.46
C GLU A 17 23.63 -27.16 -18.14
N ALA A 18 23.13 -26.40 -19.12
CA ALA A 18 22.73 -25.01 -18.92
C ALA A 18 21.61 -24.90 -17.87
N ALA A 19 20.62 -25.79 -17.90
CA ALA A 19 19.55 -25.84 -16.90
C ALA A 19 20.08 -26.14 -15.49
N ARG A 20 21.02 -27.09 -15.35
CA ARG A 20 21.66 -27.36 -14.04
C ARG A 20 22.50 -26.19 -13.55
N ASN A 21 23.21 -25.51 -14.44
CA ASN A 21 24.04 -24.36 -14.07
C ASN A 21 23.20 -23.23 -13.48
N VAL A 22 22.13 -22.80 -14.17
CA VAL A 22 21.27 -21.72 -13.67
C VAL A 22 20.58 -22.09 -12.36
N ALA A 23 20.14 -23.36 -12.19
CA ALA A 23 19.58 -23.84 -10.94
C ALA A 23 20.61 -23.84 -9.81
N GLY A 24 21.86 -24.22 -10.10
CA GLY A 24 22.97 -24.20 -9.17
C GLY A 24 23.38 -22.78 -8.77
N ASP A 25 23.40 -21.83 -9.73
CA ASP A 25 23.71 -20.42 -9.46
C ASP A 25 22.66 -19.78 -8.54
N HIS A 26 21.38 -20.03 -8.83
CA HIS A 26 20.28 -19.59 -7.98
C HIS A 26 20.35 -20.22 -6.58
N GLY A 27 20.62 -21.53 -6.49
CA GLY A 27 20.79 -22.22 -5.21
C GLY A 27 21.91 -21.60 -4.36
N ARG A 28 23.04 -21.20 -4.97
CA ARG A 28 24.11 -20.50 -4.27
C ARG A 28 23.71 -19.10 -3.79
N ALA A 29 23.00 -18.35 -4.62
CA ALA A 29 22.50 -17.03 -4.23
C ALA A 29 21.50 -17.12 -3.06
N VAL A 30 20.59 -18.07 -3.08
CA VAL A 30 19.64 -18.35 -1.99
C VAL A 30 20.38 -18.75 -0.70
N GLU A 31 21.38 -19.63 -0.79
CA GLU A 31 22.15 -20.05 0.37
C GLU A 31 22.96 -18.89 0.98
N ALA A 32 23.49 -17.99 0.15
CA ALA A 32 24.17 -16.78 0.62
C ALA A 32 23.21 -15.87 1.41
N VAL A 33 21.96 -15.72 0.96
CA VAL A 33 20.95 -14.96 1.71
C VAL A 33 20.63 -15.63 3.04
N ARG A 34 20.41 -16.95 3.07
CA ARG A 34 20.13 -17.69 4.30
C ARG A 34 21.27 -17.62 5.30
N ALA A 35 22.49 -17.76 4.84
CA ALA A 35 23.68 -17.67 5.69
C ALA A 35 23.86 -16.28 6.30
N ALA A 36 23.55 -15.21 5.53
CA ALA A 36 23.62 -13.83 6.02
C ALA A 36 22.44 -13.48 6.95
N LEU A 37 21.26 -14.07 6.72
CA LEU A 37 20.06 -13.84 7.50
C LEU A 37 20.11 -14.49 8.89
N ALA A 38 20.63 -15.73 8.99
CA ALA A 38 20.59 -16.52 10.21
C ALA A 38 21.13 -15.78 11.46
N PRO A 39 22.32 -15.14 11.46
CA PRO A 39 22.83 -14.46 12.65
C PRO A 39 21.99 -13.24 13.05
N ILE A 40 21.38 -12.56 12.09
CA ILE A 40 20.53 -11.39 12.35
C ILE A 40 19.21 -11.84 12.98
N HIS A 41 18.63 -12.90 12.45
CA HIS A 41 17.41 -13.51 12.96
C HIS A 41 17.60 -14.05 14.38
N ASP A 42 18.68 -14.79 14.64
CA ASP A 42 19.02 -15.32 15.97
C ASP A 42 19.21 -14.19 16.99
N ALA A 43 19.86 -13.08 16.59
CA ALA A 43 20.04 -11.92 17.44
C ALA A 43 18.69 -11.20 17.72
N ALA A 44 17.77 -11.18 16.75
CA ALA A 44 16.45 -10.61 16.92
C ALA A 44 15.57 -11.46 17.84
N VAL A 45 15.55 -12.77 17.65
CA VAL A 45 14.89 -13.75 18.56
C VAL A 45 15.41 -13.58 19.99
N ARG A 46 16.73 -13.45 20.12
CA ARG A 46 17.33 -13.26 21.44
C ARG A 46 16.87 -12.00 22.13
N ARG A 47 16.86 -10.87 21.44
CA ARG A 47 16.39 -9.58 21.97
C ARG A 47 14.94 -9.68 22.43
N GLU A 48 14.07 -10.32 21.65
CA GLU A 48 12.66 -10.49 21.98
C GLU A 48 12.50 -11.36 23.24
N LEU A 49 13.21 -12.50 23.34
CA LEU A 49 13.19 -13.36 24.52
C LEU A 49 13.72 -12.66 25.78
N ASP A 50 14.68 -11.76 25.63
CA ASP A 50 15.20 -10.94 26.72
C ASP A 50 14.25 -9.81 27.13
N ALA A 51 13.28 -9.44 26.28
CA ALA A 51 12.21 -8.50 26.60
C ALA A 51 11.01 -9.18 27.29
N ILE A 52 10.78 -10.49 27.06
CA ILE A 52 9.64 -11.22 27.62
C ILE A 52 9.87 -11.53 29.10
N PRO A 53 9.03 -11.01 30.04
CA PRO A 53 9.14 -11.32 31.47
C PRO A 53 8.95 -12.80 31.75
N VAL A 54 9.70 -13.36 32.71
CA VAL A 54 9.61 -14.75 33.14
C VAL A 54 8.20 -15.16 33.60
N ALA A 55 7.40 -14.19 34.09
CA ALA A 55 6.02 -14.41 34.49
C ALA A 55 5.14 -14.97 33.36
N ARG A 56 5.47 -14.66 32.09
CA ARG A 56 4.74 -15.18 30.92
C ARG A 56 4.82 -16.70 30.77
N LEU A 57 5.79 -17.37 31.42
CA LEU A 57 5.82 -18.83 31.46
C LEU A 57 4.62 -19.44 32.18
N GLN A 58 3.94 -18.67 33.06
CA GLN A 58 2.70 -19.11 33.71
C GLN A 58 1.53 -19.20 32.73
N ASP A 59 1.47 -18.29 31.78
CA ASP A 59 0.40 -18.28 30.74
C ASP A 59 0.44 -19.55 29.89
N VAL A 60 1.66 -20.01 29.55
CA VAL A 60 1.88 -21.24 28.76
C VAL A 60 1.63 -22.52 29.57
N THR A 61 1.68 -22.44 30.92
CA THR A 61 1.56 -23.60 31.82
C THR A 61 0.27 -23.59 32.65
N GLU A 62 -0.72 -22.80 32.24
CA GLU A 62 -2.02 -22.66 32.94
C GLU A 62 -1.88 -22.31 34.43
N GLY A 63 -0.91 -21.48 34.79
CA GLY A 63 -0.70 -21.01 36.14
C GLY A 63 -0.06 -22.03 37.11
N ARG A 64 0.41 -23.17 36.62
CA ARG A 64 0.97 -24.26 37.45
C ARG A 64 2.42 -24.04 37.90
N LEU A 65 3.13 -23.04 37.37
CA LEU A 65 4.52 -22.75 37.74
C LEU A 65 4.62 -21.76 38.89
N ARG A 66 5.45 -22.10 39.88
CA ARG A 66 5.82 -21.17 40.97
C ARG A 66 7.14 -20.48 40.60
N LEU A 67 7.08 -19.21 40.23
CA LEU A 67 8.25 -18.46 39.69
C LEU A 67 8.93 -17.56 40.76
N GLY A 68 8.36 -17.36 41.93
CA GLY A 68 8.91 -16.45 42.92
C GLY A 68 10.38 -16.68 43.32
N GLY A 69 10.83 -17.95 43.42
CA GLY A 69 12.23 -18.28 43.68
C GLY A 69 13.15 -17.98 42.48
N VAL A 70 12.62 -18.10 41.27
CA VAL A 70 13.36 -17.84 40.03
C VAL A 70 13.56 -16.33 39.84
N GLU A 71 12.54 -15.53 40.07
CA GLU A 71 12.62 -14.05 40.03
C GLU A 71 13.60 -13.51 41.10
N GLN A 72 13.54 -14.04 42.31
CA GLN A 72 14.47 -13.69 43.39
C GLN A 72 15.92 -14.05 43.07
N SER A 73 16.15 -15.09 42.25
CA SER A 73 17.52 -15.46 41.79
C SER A 73 18.07 -14.56 40.70
N GLY A 74 17.30 -13.55 40.26
CA GLY A 74 17.71 -12.59 39.24
C GLY A 74 17.38 -12.99 37.79
N LEU A 75 16.69 -14.14 37.57
CA LEU A 75 16.24 -14.58 36.26
C LEU A 75 14.86 -13.95 35.97
N ARG A 76 14.87 -12.77 35.34
CA ARG A 76 13.66 -11.95 35.12
C ARG A 76 13.02 -12.14 33.77
N THR A 77 13.71 -12.75 32.82
CA THR A 77 13.25 -12.88 31.43
C THR A 77 13.27 -14.34 30.97
N VAL A 78 12.51 -14.64 29.90
CA VAL A 78 12.49 -15.98 29.28
C VAL A 78 13.85 -16.31 28.69
N GLY A 79 14.54 -15.34 28.08
CA GLY A 79 15.92 -15.51 27.58
C GLY A 79 16.89 -15.91 28.70
N ALA A 80 16.84 -15.25 29.86
CA ALA A 80 17.67 -15.58 31.01
C ALA A 80 17.41 -16.99 31.57
N VAL A 81 16.16 -17.48 31.50
CA VAL A 81 15.81 -18.85 31.90
C VAL A 81 16.39 -19.88 30.93
N LEU A 82 16.31 -19.64 29.63
CA LEU A 82 16.92 -20.54 28.63
C LEU A 82 18.44 -20.64 28.80
N ASP A 83 19.11 -19.51 29.04
CA ASP A 83 20.56 -19.44 29.25
C ASP A 83 21.02 -20.11 30.54
N ALA A 84 20.24 -19.97 31.59
CA ALA A 84 20.55 -20.63 32.86
C ALA A 84 20.59 -22.16 32.70
N GLY A 85 19.77 -22.70 31.81
CA GLY A 85 19.69 -24.13 31.59
C GLY A 85 19.29 -24.94 32.84
N ALA A 86 19.13 -26.23 32.69
CA ALA A 86 18.64 -27.09 33.76
C ALA A 86 19.56 -27.08 34.99
N TYR A 87 20.88 -27.02 34.80
CA TYR A 87 21.83 -27.10 35.90
C TYR A 87 21.73 -25.91 36.86
N ARG A 88 21.69 -24.70 36.35
CA ARG A 88 21.62 -23.48 37.16
C ARG A 88 20.23 -23.31 37.79
N LEU A 89 19.17 -23.69 37.09
CA LEU A 89 17.80 -23.66 37.61
C LEU A 89 17.61 -24.61 38.79
N LEU A 90 18.24 -25.80 38.78
CA LEU A 90 18.20 -26.77 39.89
C LEU A 90 18.91 -26.26 41.16
N GLN A 91 19.79 -25.27 41.05
CA GLN A 91 20.48 -24.66 42.21
C GLN A 91 19.62 -23.63 42.95
N ILE A 92 18.47 -23.24 42.39
CA ILE A 92 17.58 -22.26 42.99
C ILE A 92 16.79 -22.93 44.13
N PRO A 93 16.84 -22.40 45.34
CA PRO A 93 16.09 -22.97 46.48
C PRO A 93 14.58 -23.06 46.18
N GLY A 94 14.01 -24.23 46.41
CA GLY A 94 12.59 -24.50 46.21
C GLY A 94 12.20 -24.86 44.75
N VAL A 95 13.14 -24.92 43.82
CA VAL A 95 12.90 -25.33 42.43
C VAL A 95 13.32 -26.81 42.25
N GLY A 96 12.34 -27.69 42.07
CA GLY A 96 12.57 -29.12 41.83
C GLY A 96 12.73 -29.46 40.35
N ARG A 97 13.27 -30.67 40.07
CA ARG A 97 13.53 -31.17 38.72
C ARG A 97 12.30 -31.05 37.78
N ARG A 98 11.13 -31.44 38.29
CA ARG A 98 9.87 -31.38 37.53
C ARG A 98 9.50 -29.93 37.13
N THR A 99 9.73 -28.97 38.04
CA THR A 99 9.51 -27.54 37.80
C THR A 99 10.49 -27.02 36.76
N VAL A 100 11.76 -27.43 36.81
CA VAL A 100 12.77 -27.07 35.79
C VAL A 100 12.39 -27.61 34.41
N ASP A 101 11.98 -28.89 34.32
CA ASP A 101 11.59 -29.51 33.06
C ASP A 101 10.37 -28.78 32.45
N GLN A 102 9.37 -28.46 33.28
CA GLN A 102 8.18 -27.70 32.84
C GLN A 102 8.53 -26.26 32.40
N MET A 103 9.40 -25.60 33.14
CA MET A 103 9.83 -24.22 32.85
C MET A 103 10.62 -24.16 31.55
N LEU A 104 11.56 -25.08 31.35
CA LEU A 104 12.34 -25.14 30.11
C LEU A 104 11.48 -25.55 28.90
N ALA A 105 10.51 -26.46 29.09
CA ALA A 105 9.57 -26.82 28.04
C ALA A 105 8.71 -25.63 27.62
N ALA A 106 8.19 -24.83 28.58
CA ALA A 106 7.42 -23.63 28.31
C ALA A 106 8.29 -22.54 27.67
N ALA A 107 9.52 -22.34 28.15
CA ALA A 107 10.46 -21.38 27.58
C ALA A 107 10.85 -21.72 26.13
N ARG A 108 11.04 -23.00 25.82
CA ARG A 108 11.31 -23.47 24.46
C ARG A 108 10.12 -23.26 23.54
N ARG A 109 8.90 -23.54 23.97
CA ARG A 109 7.69 -23.24 23.18
C ARG A 109 7.55 -21.76 22.87
N LEU A 110 7.82 -20.88 23.85
CA LEU A 110 7.86 -19.45 23.61
C LEU A 110 8.98 -19.07 22.64
N SER A 111 10.16 -19.69 22.77
CA SER A 111 11.28 -19.47 21.84
C SER A 111 10.94 -19.89 20.42
N GLU A 112 10.28 -21.03 20.23
CA GLU A 112 9.81 -21.51 18.93
C GLU A 112 8.78 -20.53 18.34
N ALA A 113 7.81 -20.07 19.12
CA ALA A 113 6.83 -19.09 18.68
C ALA A 113 7.46 -17.73 18.31
N VAL A 114 8.43 -17.27 19.11
CA VAL A 114 9.20 -16.05 18.80
C VAL A 114 10.02 -16.23 17.53
N HIS A 115 10.67 -17.39 17.37
CA HIS A 115 11.47 -17.70 16.17
C HIS A 115 10.62 -17.69 14.89
N GLU A 116 9.37 -18.12 14.96
CA GLU A 116 8.44 -18.11 13.83
C GLU A 116 7.85 -16.72 13.53
N THR A 117 7.81 -15.80 14.50
CA THR A 117 7.10 -14.51 14.38
C THR A 117 8.02 -13.30 14.31
N VAL A 118 9.28 -13.44 14.73
CA VAL A 118 10.23 -12.32 14.75
C VAL A 118 10.56 -11.86 13.33
N ALA A 119 10.29 -10.58 13.06
CA ALA A 119 10.68 -9.94 11.81
C ALA A 119 12.10 -9.37 11.87
N VAL A 120 12.83 -9.51 10.77
CA VAL A 120 14.15 -8.88 10.60
C VAL A 120 13.95 -7.50 9.97
N HIS A 121 14.35 -6.47 10.71
CA HIS A 121 14.39 -5.10 10.22
C HIS A 121 15.84 -4.70 9.90
N VAL A 122 16.05 -4.04 8.76
CA VAL A 122 17.35 -3.53 8.32
C VAL A 122 17.38 -2.03 8.56
N ASP A 123 18.20 -1.59 9.51
CA ASP A 123 18.39 -0.17 9.83
C ASP A 123 19.39 0.46 8.85
N VAL A 124 18.90 1.35 7.99
CA VAL A 124 19.73 2.07 6.98
C VAL A 124 20.61 3.15 7.59
N ASP A 125 20.23 3.69 8.74
CA ASP A 125 20.97 4.75 9.41
C ASP A 125 22.14 4.18 10.24
N ARG A 126 22.12 2.85 10.48
CA ARG A 126 23.17 2.13 11.22
C ARG A 126 23.55 0.82 10.52
N PRO A 127 24.26 0.89 9.37
CA PRO A 127 24.69 -0.29 8.67
C PRO A 127 25.72 -1.08 9.49
N GLU A 128 25.39 -2.33 9.82
CA GLU A 128 26.29 -3.28 10.48
C GLU A 128 26.89 -4.23 9.45
N PRO A 129 28.02 -4.87 9.72
CA PRO A 129 28.62 -5.85 8.81
C PRO A 129 27.65 -7.01 8.46
N SER A 130 26.85 -7.46 9.43
CA SER A 130 25.85 -8.53 9.24
C SER A 130 24.70 -8.09 8.32
N THR A 131 24.14 -6.89 8.54
CA THR A 131 23.08 -6.35 7.70
C THR A 131 23.58 -5.98 6.32
N THR A 132 24.83 -5.51 6.20
CA THR A 132 25.49 -5.26 4.91
C THR A 132 25.63 -6.55 4.10
N ALA A 133 26.09 -7.64 4.73
CA ALA A 133 26.20 -8.94 4.06
C ALA A 133 24.83 -9.43 3.56
N LEU A 134 23.75 -9.24 4.35
CA LEU A 134 22.40 -9.58 3.95
C LEU A 134 21.91 -8.73 2.77
N VAL A 135 22.11 -7.41 2.82
CA VAL A 135 21.71 -6.50 1.73
C VAL A 135 22.44 -6.83 0.43
N VAL A 136 23.75 -7.11 0.49
CA VAL A 136 24.56 -7.53 -0.65
C VAL A 136 24.06 -8.86 -1.24
N ALA A 137 23.75 -9.85 -0.39
CA ALA A 137 23.24 -11.14 -0.85
C ALA A 137 21.84 -11.02 -1.49
N LEU A 138 20.95 -10.24 -0.90
CA LEU A 138 19.62 -9.96 -1.45
C LEU A 138 19.71 -9.19 -2.77
N HIS A 139 20.66 -8.25 -2.89
CA HIS A 139 20.86 -7.45 -4.10
C HIS A 139 21.00 -8.33 -5.34
N VAL A 140 21.76 -9.43 -5.25
CA VAL A 140 21.94 -10.36 -6.36
C VAL A 140 20.61 -10.90 -6.88
N LEU A 141 19.71 -11.32 -5.98
CA LEU A 141 18.40 -11.86 -6.36
C LEU A 141 17.43 -10.78 -6.84
N VAL A 142 17.48 -9.58 -6.26
CA VAL A 142 16.66 -8.42 -6.65
C VAL A 142 17.06 -7.96 -8.05
N GLU A 143 18.37 -7.85 -8.32
CA GLU A 143 18.91 -7.40 -9.59
C GLU A 143 18.67 -8.43 -10.71
N ALA A 144 18.83 -9.72 -10.42
CA ALA A 144 18.50 -10.79 -11.36
C ALA A 144 17.00 -10.81 -11.72
N GLY A 145 16.14 -10.36 -10.82
CA GLY A 145 14.73 -10.11 -11.07
C GLY A 145 13.86 -11.34 -11.33
N PRO A 146 12.58 -11.15 -11.67
CA PRO A 146 11.62 -12.24 -11.86
C PRO A 146 11.90 -13.08 -13.10
N GLU A 147 12.67 -12.58 -14.07
CA GLU A 147 13.04 -13.36 -15.27
C GLU A 147 14.04 -14.47 -14.95
N ALA A 148 15.00 -14.19 -14.07
CA ALA A 148 15.93 -15.23 -13.59
C ALA A 148 15.17 -16.33 -12.82
N ARG A 149 14.20 -15.96 -11.97
CA ARG A 149 13.36 -16.93 -11.25
C ARG A 149 12.57 -17.81 -12.22
N ARG A 150 11.92 -17.23 -13.24
CA ARG A 150 11.23 -17.99 -14.29
C ARG A 150 12.16 -18.91 -15.08
N ALA A 151 13.40 -18.45 -15.32
CA ALA A 151 14.41 -19.29 -15.97
C ALA A 151 14.74 -20.52 -15.11
N VAL A 152 14.89 -20.34 -13.79
CA VAL A 152 15.14 -21.44 -12.83
C VAL A 152 13.97 -22.45 -12.80
N ASP A 153 12.72 -21.96 -12.74
CA ASP A 153 11.54 -22.82 -12.75
C ASP A 153 11.42 -23.63 -14.04
N ARG A 154 11.67 -22.98 -15.20
CA ARG A 154 11.71 -23.66 -16.50
C ARG A 154 12.87 -24.66 -16.60
N ALA A 155 14.03 -24.32 -16.03
CA ALA A 155 15.18 -25.20 -15.98
C ALA A 155 14.89 -26.45 -15.16
N ALA A 156 14.24 -26.32 -14.00
CA ALA A 156 13.84 -27.42 -13.14
C ALA A 156 12.84 -28.36 -13.86
N ALA A 157 11.79 -27.80 -14.45
CA ALA A 157 10.79 -28.56 -15.21
C ALA A 157 11.40 -29.28 -16.41
N LEU A 158 12.30 -28.60 -17.12
CA LEU A 158 13.00 -29.18 -18.28
C LEU A 158 13.98 -30.28 -17.88
N SER A 159 14.74 -30.09 -16.80
CA SER A 159 15.67 -31.08 -16.28
C SER A 159 14.98 -32.38 -15.89
N GLN A 160 13.82 -32.31 -15.25
CA GLN A 160 13.01 -33.49 -14.89
C GLN A 160 12.62 -34.32 -16.12
N ARG A 161 12.38 -33.67 -17.27
CA ARG A 161 12.03 -34.35 -18.55
C ARG A 161 13.26 -34.83 -19.30
N LEU A 162 14.36 -34.07 -19.30
CA LEU A 162 15.55 -34.37 -20.10
C LEU A 162 16.44 -35.44 -19.47
N GLU A 163 16.63 -35.43 -18.16
CA GLU A 163 17.60 -36.33 -17.50
C GLU A 163 17.32 -37.80 -17.74
N PRO A 164 16.11 -38.36 -17.58
CA PRO A 164 15.82 -39.76 -17.86
C PRO A 164 16.04 -40.11 -19.34
N LEU A 165 15.61 -39.23 -20.24
CA LEU A 165 15.77 -39.44 -21.67
C LEU A 165 17.24 -39.40 -22.11
N LEU A 166 18.05 -38.51 -21.55
CA LEU A 166 19.48 -38.44 -21.79
C LEU A 166 20.24 -39.69 -21.24
N ALA A 167 19.80 -40.22 -20.10
CA ALA A 167 20.35 -41.44 -19.55
C ALA A 167 20.11 -42.63 -20.50
N ASP A 168 18.89 -42.76 -21.02
CA ASP A 168 18.54 -43.84 -21.96
C ASP A 168 19.16 -43.62 -23.37
N ALA A 169 19.25 -42.36 -23.80
CA ALA A 169 19.89 -42.01 -25.08
C ALA A 169 21.41 -42.07 -25.06
N ARG A 170 22.07 -42.30 -23.92
CA ARG A 170 23.53 -42.32 -23.75
C ARG A 170 24.28 -43.22 -24.71
N PRO A 171 23.77 -44.43 -25.10
CA PRO A 171 24.41 -45.24 -26.15
C PRO A 171 24.41 -44.53 -27.50
N ALA A 172 23.40 -43.75 -27.80
CA ALA A 172 23.20 -43.03 -29.04
C ALA A 172 24.18 -41.85 -29.24
N ALA A 173 24.90 -41.41 -28.22
CA ALA A 173 25.92 -40.39 -28.32
C ALA A 173 27.18 -40.80 -29.11
N GLY A 174 27.44 -42.11 -29.34
CA GLY A 174 28.63 -42.62 -30.00
C GLY A 174 28.38 -43.84 -30.87
N ARG A 175 29.04 -43.93 -32.06
CA ARG A 175 28.89 -45.04 -33.00
C ARG A 175 29.32 -46.39 -32.36
N PHE A 176 30.46 -46.42 -31.67
CA PHE A 176 30.99 -47.61 -31.02
C PHE A 176 30.11 -48.03 -29.82
N ARG A 177 29.64 -47.07 -29.04
CA ARG A 177 28.73 -47.34 -27.87
C ARG A 177 27.42 -47.97 -28.35
N MET A 178 26.89 -47.49 -29.46
CA MET A 178 25.66 -48.04 -30.05
C MET A 178 25.87 -49.43 -30.65
N LEU A 179 27.04 -49.68 -31.26
CA LEU A 179 27.39 -51.01 -31.79
C LEU A 179 27.48 -52.08 -30.67
N LEU A 180 28.06 -51.72 -29.51
CA LEU A 180 28.24 -52.59 -28.37
C LEU A 180 26.99 -52.77 -27.51
N ALA A 181 25.96 -51.92 -27.69
CA ALA A 181 24.74 -52.03 -26.93
C ALA A 181 23.89 -53.24 -27.38
N GLY A 182 23.33 -54.00 -26.44
CA GLY A 182 22.38 -55.07 -26.70
C GLY A 182 21.08 -54.57 -27.36
N ARG A 183 20.29 -55.47 -27.96
CA ARG A 183 19.12 -55.15 -28.78
C ARG A 183 18.09 -54.27 -28.05
N GLU A 184 17.79 -54.57 -26.80
CA GLU A 184 16.84 -53.78 -25.96
C GLU A 184 17.38 -52.37 -25.63
N ARG A 185 18.69 -52.26 -25.30
CA ARG A 185 19.33 -50.96 -25.05
C ARG A 185 19.35 -50.08 -26.30
N LYS A 186 19.53 -50.68 -27.52
CA LYS A 186 19.44 -49.95 -28.78
C LYS A 186 18.05 -49.44 -29.03
N ALA A 187 17.02 -50.27 -28.79
CA ALA A 187 15.61 -49.87 -28.95
C ALA A 187 15.24 -48.71 -28.01
N ARG A 188 15.59 -48.81 -26.72
CA ARG A 188 15.39 -47.75 -25.73
C ARG A 188 16.12 -46.45 -26.11
N ALA A 189 17.36 -46.54 -26.53
CA ALA A 189 18.13 -45.37 -26.91
C ALA A 189 17.54 -44.67 -28.15
N LEU A 190 17.00 -45.38 -29.13
CA LEU A 190 16.33 -44.79 -30.30
C LEU A 190 14.99 -44.16 -29.92
N ALA A 191 14.22 -44.79 -29.05
CA ALA A 191 12.98 -44.24 -28.52
C ALA A 191 13.25 -42.95 -27.76
N ALA A 192 14.23 -42.94 -26.87
CA ALA A 192 14.63 -41.77 -26.10
C ALA A 192 15.10 -40.60 -27.01
N VAL A 193 15.84 -40.87 -28.07
CA VAL A 193 16.23 -39.84 -29.04
C VAL A 193 15.02 -39.27 -29.81
N ALA A 194 14.03 -40.11 -30.13
CA ALA A 194 12.80 -39.66 -30.78
C ALA A 194 11.99 -38.71 -29.85
N GLU A 195 11.95 -38.97 -28.54
CA GLU A 195 11.31 -38.12 -27.53
C GLU A 195 12.13 -36.85 -27.21
N LEU A 196 13.47 -36.94 -27.21
CA LEU A 196 14.37 -35.80 -27.02
C LEU A 196 14.25 -34.74 -28.10
N ARG A 197 14.05 -35.17 -29.35
CA ARG A 197 14.01 -34.27 -30.52
C ARG A 197 13.00 -33.11 -30.34
N PRO A 198 11.69 -33.38 -30.12
CA PRO A 198 10.71 -32.30 -29.98
C PRO A 198 11.00 -31.39 -28.78
N LEU A 199 11.53 -31.93 -27.66
CA LEU A 199 11.90 -31.15 -26.49
C LEU A 199 13.04 -30.17 -26.78
N VAL A 200 14.08 -30.62 -27.50
CA VAL A 200 15.21 -29.76 -27.87
C VAL A 200 14.76 -28.70 -28.88
N GLU A 201 13.92 -29.05 -29.87
CA GLU A 201 13.38 -28.11 -30.85
C GLU A 201 12.44 -27.08 -30.22
N GLU A 202 11.65 -27.48 -29.22
CA GLU A 202 10.81 -26.58 -28.44
C GLU A 202 11.66 -25.60 -27.62
N ALA A 203 12.68 -26.10 -26.93
CA ALA A 203 13.62 -25.27 -26.15
C ALA A 203 14.39 -24.29 -27.02
N ASP A 204 14.84 -24.71 -28.23
CA ASP A 204 15.54 -23.85 -29.19
C ASP A 204 14.58 -22.74 -29.72
N ARG A 205 13.34 -23.11 -30.08
CA ARG A 205 12.30 -22.11 -30.48
C ARG A 205 11.96 -21.14 -29.35
N GLY A 206 11.89 -21.61 -28.12
CA GLY A 206 11.68 -20.82 -26.92
C GLY A 206 12.91 -20.05 -26.43
N ARG A 207 14.06 -20.16 -27.11
CA ARG A 207 15.34 -19.52 -26.75
C ARG A 207 15.76 -19.81 -25.32
N LEU A 208 15.46 -21.00 -24.81
CA LEU A 208 15.77 -21.36 -23.42
C LEU A 208 17.29 -21.40 -23.11
N PRO A 209 18.18 -21.81 -24.04
CA PRO A 209 19.62 -21.75 -23.77
C PRO A 209 20.13 -20.34 -23.49
N GLU A 210 19.66 -19.34 -24.26
CA GLU A 210 20.02 -17.93 -24.06
C GLU A 210 19.41 -17.38 -22.76
N LEU A 211 18.16 -17.75 -22.47
CA LEU A 211 17.49 -17.37 -21.21
C LEU A 211 18.25 -17.89 -19.99
N PHE A 212 18.68 -19.17 -20.01
CA PHE A 212 19.43 -19.79 -18.90
C PHE A 212 20.81 -19.14 -18.77
N ALA A 213 21.50 -18.86 -19.89
CA ALA A 213 22.79 -18.21 -19.86
C ALA A 213 22.70 -16.78 -19.29
N GLN A 214 21.68 -16.00 -19.70
CA GLN A 214 21.47 -14.66 -19.18
C GLN A 214 21.15 -14.68 -17.69
N ALA A 215 20.21 -15.54 -17.25
CA ALA A 215 19.86 -15.68 -15.86
C ALA A 215 21.07 -16.10 -14.99
N SER A 216 21.93 -16.99 -15.49
CA SER A 216 23.17 -17.39 -14.81
C SER A 216 24.12 -16.19 -14.64
N VAL A 217 24.29 -15.38 -15.69
CA VAL A 217 25.12 -14.15 -15.65
C VAL A 217 24.56 -13.17 -14.61
N ASP A 218 23.24 -12.95 -14.61
CA ASP A 218 22.59 -12.02 -13.68
C ASP A 218 22.71 -12.49 -12.22
N LEU A 219 22.55 -13.80 -11.95
CA LEU A 219 22.72 -14.40 -10.64
C LEU A 219 24.17 -14.42 -10.13
N LEU A 220 25.15 -14.28 -11.01
CA LEU A 220 26.58 -14.19 -10.64
C LEU A 220 27.08 -12.76 -10.53
N ARG A 221 26.26 -11.79 -10.91
CA ARG A 221 26.62 -10.36 -10.87
C ARG A 221 26.36 -9.80 -9.48
N GLY A 222 27.41 -9.59 -8.70
CA GLY A 222 27.33 -8.85 -7.44
C GLY A 222 27.28 -7.33 -7.65
N PRO A 223 26.93 -6.57 -6.60
CA PRO A 223 26.98 -5.11 -6.63
C PRO A 223 28.42 -4.61 -6.84
N SER A 224 28.56 -3.42 -7.42
CA SER A 224 29.89 -2.80 -7.64
C SER A 224 30.59 -2.42 -6.33
N SER A 225 29.85 -2.18 -5.27
CA SER A 225 30.31 -1.93 -3.91
C SER A 225 29.16 -2.14 -2.92
N ASP A 226 29.49 -2.27 -1.63
CA ASP A 226 28.51 -2.32 -0.55
C ASP A 226 27.61 -1.06 -0.55
N LEU A 227 28.20 0.10 -0.81
CA LEU A 227 27.45 1.37 -0.91
C LEU A 227 26.43 1.35 -2.06
N ALA A 228 26.76 0.73 -3.19
CA ALA A 228 25.83 0.58 -4.30
C ALA A 228 24.65 -0.34 -3.93
N ALA A 229 24.90 -1.43 -3.19
CA ALA A 229 23.86 -2.29 -2.69
C ALA A 229 22.92 -1.58 -1.70
N TRP A 230 23.47 -0.76 -0.80
CA TRP A 230 22.68 0.04 0.13
C TRP A 230 21.84 1.11 -0.56
N ALA A 231 22.39 1.81 -1.55
CA ALA A 231 21.66 2.79 -2.34
C ALA A 231 20.49 2.12 -3.12
N ASP A 232 20.71 0.95 -3.71
CA ASP A 232 19.65 0.18 -4.36
C ASP A 232 18.61 -0.33 -3.36
N PHE A 233 19.04 -0.77 -2.17
CA PHE A 233 18.12 -1.16 -1.10
C PHE A 233 17.21 0.00 -0.68
N GLU A 234 17.71 1.21 -0.50
CA GLU A 234 16.88 2.37 -0.19
C GLU A 234 15.85 2.68 -1.28
N LEU A 235 16.23 2.55 -2.54
CA LEU A 235 15.35 2.82 -3.68
C LEU A 235 14.29 1.72 -3.92
N ARG A 236 14.67 0.46 -3.70
CA ARG A 236 13.88 -0.74 -4.05
C ARG A 236 13.55 -1.61 -2.83
N SER A 237 13.57 -1.05 -1.63
CA SER A 237 13.39 -1.77 -0.36
C SER A 237 12.18 -2.71 -0.32
N ALA A 238 11.08 -2.34 -0.98
CA ALA A 238 9.91 -3.20 -1.08
C ALA A 238 10.20 -4.55 -1.76
N GLU A 239 11.10 -4.59 -2.75
CA GLU A 239 11.52 -5.82 -3.44
C GLU A 239 12.43 -6.67 -2.54
N TYR A 240 13.35 -6.02 -1.83
CA TYR A 240 14.23 -6.68 -0.85
C TYR A 240 13.44 -7.32 0.29
N TYR A 241 12.52 -6.57 0.91
CA TYR A 241 11.68 -7.11 1.97
C TYR A 241 10.70 -8.17 1.48
N SER A 242 10.27 -8.12 0.22
CA SER A 242 9.45 -9.16 -0.37
C SER A 242 10.22 -10.49 -0.48
N LEU A 243 11.49 -10.42 -0.89
CA LEU A 243 12.36 -11.61 -0.91
C LEU A 243 12.74 -12.05 0.50
N LEU A 244 13.08 -11.13 1.39
CA LEU A 244 13.43 -11.44 2.78
C LEU A 244 12.31 -12.22 3.48
N ALA A 245 11.04 -11.84 3.26
CA ALA A 245 9.89 -12.56 3.80
C ALA A 245 9.79 -14.02 3.32
N GLU A 246 10.29 -14.34 2.11
CA GLU A 246 10.33 -15.72 1.61
C GLU A 246 11.37 -16.57 2.35
N PHE A 247 12.43 -15.96 2.89
CA PHE A 247 13.55 -16.66 3.53
C PHE A 247 13.50 -16.65 5.06
N SER A 248 12.83 -15.66 5.66
CA SER A 248 12.82 -15.48 7.12
C SER A 248 12.01 -16.56 7.87
N GLY A 249 11.18 -17.33 7.17
CA GLY A 249 10.30 -18.31 7.81
C GLY A 249 9.27 -17.69 8.77
N ALA A 250 9.35 -16.39 9.01
CA ALA A 250 8.32 -15.64 9.73
C ALA A 250 7.05 -15.68 8.87
N ALA A 251 6.24 -16.69 9.06
CA ALA A 251 4.89 -16.68 8.53
C ALA A 251 4.16 -15.54 9.25
N PRO A 252 3.72 -14.50 8.55
CA PRO A 252 2.74 -13.60 9.15
C PRO A 252 1.61 -14.48 9.68
N ASP A 253 0.96 -14.07 10.77
CA ASP A 253 -0.22 -14.76 11.25
C ASP A 253 -1.08 -15.13 10.03
N THR A 254 -1.16 -16.43 9.71
CA THR A 254 -1.79 -16.89 8.47
C THR A 254 -3.22 -16.39 8.41
N ALA A 255 -3.90 -16.32 9.56
CA ALA A 255 -5.25 -15.78 9.66
C ALA A 255 -5.30 -14.28 9.36
N ALA A 256 -4.32 -13.50 9.82
CA ALA A 256 -4.22 -12.07 9.54
C ALA A 256 -3.88 -11.81 8.06
N ALA A 257 -2.92 -12.56 7.50
CA ALA A 257 -2.58 -12.48 6.08
C ALA A 257 -3.75 -12.85 5.16
N GLU A 258 -4.63 -13.72 5.62
CA GLU A 258 -5.85 -14.15 4.94
C GLU A 258 -7.09 -13.31 5.32
N GLY A 259 -6.93 -12.27 6.14
CA GLY A 259 -7.99 -11.34 6.51
C GLY A 259 -9.06 -11.96 7.40
N PHE A 260 -8.72 -12.98 8.19
CA PHE A 260 -9.64 -13.72 9.06
C PHE A 260 -10.88 -14.25 8.34
N LEU A 261 -10.71 -14.68 7.08
CA LEU A 261 -11.78 -15.31 6.30
C LEU A 261 -12.17 -16.67 6.90
N PRO A 262 -13.43 -17.12 6.71
CA PRO A 262 -13.83 -18.50 7.02
C PRO A 262 -12.97 -19.51 6.24
N ASP A 263 -12.65 -20.65 6.90
CA ASP A 263 -11.74 -21.67 6.38
C ASP A 263 -12.13 -22.16 4.97
N GLU A 264 -13.43 -22.37 4.72
CA GLU A 264 -13.95 -22.80 3.42
C GLU A 264 -13.60 -21.85 2.27
N ILE A 265 -13.63 -20.53 2.55
CA ILE A 265 -13.25 -19.50 1.57
C ILE A 265 -11.73 -19.46 1.45
N ALA A 266 -11.02 -19.47 2.58
CA ALA A 266 -9.55 -19.42 2.61
C ALA A 266 -8.93 -20.62 1.86
N GLU A 267 -9.45 -21.84 2.05
CA GLU A 267 -9.00 -23.04 1.33
C GLU A 267 -9.24 -22.94 -0.18
N ARG A 268 -10.41 -22.47 -0.60
CA ARG A 268 -10.70 -22.24 -2.02
C ARG A 268 -9.78 -21.21 -2.64
N VAL A 269 -9.47 -20.14 -1.91
CA VAL A 269 -8.55 -19.09 -2.34
C VAL A 269 -7.11 -19.64 -2.43
N ARG A 270 -6.66 -20.45 -1.47
CA ARG A 270 -5.33 -21.10 -1.52
C ARG A 270 -5.19 -22.03 -2.71
N ALA A 271 -6.26 -22.75 -3.06
CA ALA A 271 -6.28 -23.66 -4.20
C ALA A 271 -6.29 -22.92 -5.57
N GLN A 272 -6.66 -21.63 -5.59
CA GLN A 272 -6.65 -20.83 -6.81
C GLN A 272 -5.23 -20.66 -7.34
N ARG A 273 -4.99 -21.09 -8.58
CA ARG A 273 -3.72 -20.85 -9.27
C ARG A 273 -3.56 -19.35 -9.57
N LEU A 274 -2.34 -18.85 -9.46
CA LEU A 274 -1.96 -17.52 -9.87
C LEU A 274 -0.78 -17.63 -10.85
N ASP A 275 -1.04 -17.42 -12.14
CA ASP A 275 -0.03 -17.44 -13.19
C ASP A 275 0.81 -16.16 -13.15
N ASP A 276 2.11 -16.26 -13.34
CA ASP A 276 3.05 -15.16 -13.26
C ASP A 276 3.73 -14.81 -14.58
N SER A 277 3.37 -15.46 -15.68
CA SER A 277 4.04 -15.32 -16.99
C SER A 277 4.01 -13.89 -17.54
N HIS A 278 2.99 -13.11 -17.23
CA HIS A 278 2.87 -11.69 -17.62
C HIS A 278 3.16 -10.70 -16.48
N ARG A 279 3.53 -11.18 -15.31
CA ARG A 279 3.88 -10.34 -14.16
C ARG A 279 5.39 -10.12 -14.08
N ARG A 280 5.81 -8.89 -13.78
CA ARG A 280 7.22 -8.48 -13.63
C ARG A 280 7.60 -8.08 -12.21
N VAL A 281 6.78 -8.39 -11.22
CA VAL A 281 7.01 -8.06 -9.81
C VAL A 281 6.76 -9.26 -8.93
N SER A 282 7.58 -9.45 -7.88
CA SER A 282 7.32 -10.45 -6.84
C SER A 282 6.19 -9.99 -5.93
N LEU A 283 5.33 -10.92 -5.51
CA LEU A 283 4.24 -10.65 -4.58
C LEU A 283 4.60 -11.19 -3.20
N ARG A 284 4.24 -10.46 -2.17
CA ARG A 284 4.21 -10.98 -0.80
C ARG A 284 3.10 -11.99 -0.64
N GLY A 285 3.21 -12.88 0.35
CA GLY A 285 2.22 -13.93 0.59
C GLY A 285 0.80 -13.38 0.67
N TYR A 286 0.57 -12.33 1.45
CA TYR A 286 -0.74 -11.69 1.56
C TYR A 286 -1.21 -11.03 0.26
N GLN A 287 -0.31 -10.48 -0.57
CA GLN A 287 -0.67 -9.89 -1.88
C GLN A 287 -1.07 -10.98 -2.87
N ALA A 288 -0.33 -12.09 -2.88
CA ALA A 288 -0.66 -13.27 -3.68
C ALA A 288 -2.02 -13.84 -3.25
N PHE A 289 -2.31 -13.88 -1.94
CA PHE A 289 -3.60 -14.30 -1.41
C PHE A 289 -4.73 -13.36 -1.86
N GLY A 290 -4.55 -12.04 -1.79
CA GLY A 290 -5.55 -11.08 -2.26
C GLY A 290 -5.84 -11.15 -3.76
N ALA A 291 -4.80 -11.36 -4.58
CA ALA A 291 -4.98 -11.60 -6.02
C ALA A 291 -5.75 -12.92 -6.28
N ARG A 292 -5.42 -14.00 -5.57
CA ARG A 292 -6.18 -15.28 -5.63
C ARG A 292 -7.61 -15.13 -5.15
N PHE A 293 -7.85 -14.33 -4.11
CA PHE A 293 -9.20 -14.02 -3.64
C PHE A 293 -10.03 -13.36 -4.73
N ALA A 294 -9.49 -12.35 -5.41
CA ALA A 294 -10.17 -11.69 -6.52
C ALA A 294 -10.45 -12.64 -7.70
N LEU A 295 -9.58 -13.59 -7.97
CA LEU A 295 -9.79 -14.61 -9.00
C LEU A 295 -10.85 -15.64 -8.59
N ALA A 296 -10.78 -16.16 -7.36
CA ALA A 296 -11.67 -17.22 -6.86
C ALA A 296 -13.11 -16.75 -6.66
N GLN A 297 -13.31 -15.50 -6.22
CA GLN A 297 -14.64 -14.95 -5.89
C GLN A 297 -15.26 -14.14 -7.05
N ARG A 298 -14.49 -13.73 -8.04
CA ARG A 298 -14.89 -12.97 -9.23
C ARG A 298 -15.25 -11.50 -8.99
N ASN A 299 -16.22 -11.22 -8.12
CA ASN A 299 -16.72 -9.87 -7.83
C ASN A 299 -16.42 -9.54 -6.37
N VAL A 300 -15.43 -8.67 -6.13
CA VAL A 300 -14.91 -8.48 -4.77
C VAL A 300 -14.52 -7.03 -4.47
N ILE A 301 -14.44 -6.74 -3.19
CA ILE A 301 -13.85 -5.53 -2.63
C ILE A 301 -12.55 -5.92 -1.92
N LEU A 302 -11.42 -5.39 -2.37
CA LEU A 302 -10.18 -5.37 -1.60
C LEU A 302 -10.17 -4.12 -0.73
N GLY A 303 -10.52 -4.32 0.53
CA GLY A 303 -10.59 -3.29 1.56
C GLY A 303 -9.32 -3.16 2.40
N ASP A 304 -8.20 -3.66 1.91
CA ASP A 304 -6.89 -3.59 2.56
C ASP A 304 -6.54 -2.16 2.94
N GLU A 305 -5.91 -2.01 4.09
CA GLU A 305 -5.42 -0.71 4.55
C GLU A 305 -4.48 -0.09 3.53
N MET A 306 -4.32 1.23 3.58
CA MET A 306 -3.44 1.95 2.67
C MET A 306 -2.00 1.49 2.83
N GLY A 307 -1.23 1.49 1.74
CA GLY A 307 0.16 1.03 1.77
C GLY A 307 0.36 -0.48 1.56
N LEU A 308 -0.69 -1.32 1.61
CA LEU A 308 -0.61 -2.78 1.41
C LEU A 308 -0.48 -3.21 -0.07
N GLY A 309 -0.41 -2.26 -1.00
CA GLY A 309 -0.15 -2.58 -2.42
C GLY A 309 -1.37 -3.16 -3.16
N LYS A 310 -2.57 -2.65 -2.95
CA LYS A 310 -3.77 -3.04 -3.70
C LYS A 310 -3.58 -2.97 -5.22
N THR A 311 -2.90 -1.94 -5.72
CA THR A 311 -2.56 -1.77 -7.14
C THR A 311 -1.78 -2.96 -7.68
N ILE A 312 -0.77 -3.44 -6.95
CA ILE A 312 0.06 -4.59 -7.35
C ILE A 312 -0.78 -5.87 -7.37
N GLN A 313 -1.70 -6.04 -6.42
CA GLN A 313 -2.64 -7.18 -6.40
C GLN A 313 -3.55 -7.16 -7.63
N ALA A 314 -4.12 -6.01 -7.99
CA ALA A 314 -4.92 -5.86 -9.20
C ALA A 314 -4.12 -6.14 -10.48
N ILE A 315 -2.89 -5.64 -10.58
CA ILE A 315 -1.99 -5.92 -11.72
C ILE A 315 -1.69 -7.43 -11.81
N ALA A 316 -1.54 -8.12 -10.69
CA ALA A 316 -1.34 -9.57 -10.69
C ALA A 316 -2.57 -10.33 -11.21
N VAL A 317 -3.79 -9.87 -10.88
CA VAL A 317 -5.03 -10.42 -11.45
C VAL A 317 -5.12 -10.17 -12.95
N LEU A 318 -4.84 -8.94 -13.41
CA LEU A 318 -4.80 -8.58 -14.83
C LEU A 318 -3.81 -9.46 -15.61
N ALA A 319 -2.59 -9.64 -15.07
CA ALA A 319 -1.53 -10.45 -15.67
C ALA A 319 -1.93 -11.93 -15.77
N HIS A 320 -2.56 -12.47 -14.73
CA HIS A 320 -3.06 -13.85 -14.72
C HIS A 320 -4.15 -14.07 -15.79
N LEU A 321 -5.16 -13.19 -15.83
CA LEU A 321 -6.25 -13.31 -16.80
C LEU A 321 -5.77 -13.15 -18.25
N ALA A 322 -4.75 -12.32 -18.47
CA ALA A 322 -4.10 -12.21 -19.78
C ALA A 322 -3.37 -13.51 -20.16
N ALA A 323 -2.73 -14.19 -19.20
CA ALA A 323 -2.11 -15.51 -19.43
C ALA A 323 -3.16 -16.59 -19.75
N GLU A 324 -4.40 -16.45 -19.26
CA GLU A 324 -5.54 -17.30 -19.61
C GLU A 324 -6.21 -16.93 -20.95
N GLY A 325 -5.70 -15.92 -21.66
CA GLY A 325 -6.16 -15.52 -22.99
C GLY A 325 -7.17 -14.37 -23.00
N GLN A 326 -7.50 -13.78 -21.85
CA GLN A 326 -8.31 -12.57 -21.80
C GLN A 326 -7.50 -11.37 -22.37
N SER A 327 -8.16 -10.52 -23.15
CA SER A 327 -7.48 -9.46 -23.89
C SER A 327 -7.91 -8.04 -23.52
N HIS A 328 -9.09 -7.83 -22.94
CA HIS A 328 -9.66 -6.52 -22.65
C HIS A 328 -9.87 -6.32 -21.14
N PHE A 329 -9.33 -5.26 -20.61
CA PHE A 329 -9.43 -4.91 -19.21
C PHE A 329 -9.70 -3.41 -19.05
N MET A 330 -10.45 -3.02 -18.01
CA MET A 330 -10.76 -1.62 -17.73
C MET A 330 -10.42 -1.28 -16.28
N VAL A 331 -9.66 -0.21 -16.11
CA VAL A 331 -9.35 0.40 -14.78
C VAL A 331 -9.97 1.78 -14.72
N VAL A 332 -10.78 2.01 -13.70
CA VAL A 332 -11.37 3.32 -13.39
C VAL A 332 -10.80 3.83 -12.08
N CYS A 333 -10.25 5.03 -12.12
CA CYS A 333 -9.58 5.63 -10.98
C CYS A 333 -9.78 7.15 -10.91
N PRO A 334 -9.46 7.79 -9.78
CA PRO A 334 -9.38 9.25 -9.71
C PRO A 334 -8.36 9.82 -10.69
N ALA A 335 -8.62 11.02 -11.23
CA ALA A 335 -7.74 11.66 -12.21
C ALA A 335 -6.30 11.86 -11.71
N SER A 336 -6.12 11.98 -10.39
CA SER A 336 -4.81 12.16 -9.76
C SER A 336 -3.88 10.96 -9.89
N VAL A 337 -4.42 9.73 -10.02
CA VAL A 337 -3.66 8.48 -10.10
C VAL A 337 -3.60 7.86 -11.49
N LEU A 338 -4.25 8.49 -12.45
CA LEU A 338 -4.39 7.97 -13.80
C LEU A 338 -3.03 7.65 -14.46
N VAL A 339 -2.08 8.58 -14.38
CA VAL A 339 -0.72 8.40 -14.94
C VAL A 339 0.06 7.35 -14.16
N ASN A 340 -0.10 7.31 -12.83
CA ASN A 340 0.55 6.31 -12.01
C ASN A 340 0.07 4.89 -12.36
N TRP A 341 -1.23 4.69 -12.57
CA TRP A 341 -1.78 3.41 -13.01
C TRP A 341 -1.15 2.92 -14.32
N THR A 342 -1.06 3.81 -15.30
CA THR A 342 -0.45 3.49 -16.60
C THR A 342 1.01 3.03 -16.43
N ARG A 343 1.81 3.79 -15.66
CA ARG A 343 3.21 3.46 -15.35
C ARG A 343 3.37 2.15 -14.59
N GLU A 344 2.55 1.93 -13.56
CA GLU A 344 2.60 0.71 -12.74
C GLU A 344 2.26 -0.55 -13.55
N ILE A 345 1.24 -0.48 -14.43
CA ILE A 345 0.89 -1.59 -15.30
C ILE A 345 2.08 -1.95 -16.21
N GLU A 346 2.69 -0.98 -16.88
CA GLU A 346 3.80 -1.19 -17.82
C GLU A 346 5.10 -1.62 -17.12
N ALA A 347 5.37 -1.06 -15.93
CA ALA A 347 6.55 -1.41 -15.14
C ALA A 347 6.44 -2.80 -14.50
N ARG A 348 5.24 -3.17 -14.01
CA ARG A 348 5.02 -4.38 -13.20
C ARG A 348 4.44 -5.56 -13.98
N SER A 349 4.10 -5.37 -15.26
CA SER A 349 3.58 -6.44 -16.11
C SER A 349 4.06 -6.31 -17.56
N ALA A 350 3.77 -7.34 -18.36
CA ALA A 350 3.96 -7.32 -19.80
C ALA A 350 2.73 -6.74 -20.55
N LEU A 351 1.75 -6.20 -19.84
CA LEU A 351 0.52 -5.68 -20.41
C LEU A 351 0.72 -4.28 -20.95
N ARG A 352 0.00 -3.97 -22.03
CA ARG A 352 -0.07 -2.61 -22.59
C ARG A 352 -1.15 -1.81 -21.89
N ALA A 353 -0.80 -0.66 -21.35
CA ALA A 353 -1.76 0.29 -20.81
C ALA A 353 -2.19 1.31 -21.87
N MET A 354 -3.47 1.69 -21.87
CA MET A 354 -4.05 2.68 -22.78
C MET A 354 -4.82 3.73 -21.99
N LEU A 355 -4.39 4.98 -22.13
CA LEU A 355 -4.98 6.11 -21.42
C LEU A 355 -6.24 6.60 -22.13
N LEU A 356 -7.43 6.42 -21.53
CA LEU A 356 -8.71 6.90 -22.05
C LEU A 356 -9.11 8.21 -21.36
N HIS A 357 -8.33 9.27 -21.58
CA HIS A 357 -8.55 10.57 -20.97
C HIS A 357 -8.19 11.71 -21.96
N GLY A 358 -8.76 12.89 -21.74
CA GLY A 358 -8.50 14.05 -22.60
C GLY A 358 -9.41 14.14 -23.84
N PRO A 359 -9.07 14.98 -24.84
CA PRO A 359 -9.88 15.21 -26.03
C PRO A 359 -9.99 13.95 -26.89
N ASP A 360 -8.90 13.19 -27.06
CA ASP A 360 -8.79 12.03 -27.98
C ASP A 360 -9.29 10.72 -27.33
N ARG A 361 -9.95 10.78 -26.17
CA ARG A 361 -10.40 9.60 -25.44
C ARG A 361 -11.33 8.66 -26.20
N ARG A 362 -12.09 9.18 -27.18
CA ARG A 362 -12.99 8.37 -28.01
C ARG A 362 -12.23 7.51 -29.01
N ASP A 363 -11.21 8.08 -29.62
CA ASP A 363 -10.35 7.37 -30.58
C ASP A 363 -9.51 6.32 -29.85
N ALA A 364 -8.98 6.68 -28.67
CA ALA A 364 -8.29 5.74 -27.81
C ALA A 364 -9.21 4.59 -27.33
N PHE A 365 -10.48 4.84 -27.06
CA PHE A 365 -11.47 3.81 -26.73
C PHE A 365 -11.73 2.87 -27.92
N ALA A 366 -11.85 3.41 -29.14
CA ALA A 366 -12.03 2.61 -30.35
C ALA A 366 -10.78 1.74 -30.63
N ASP A 367 -9.58 2.29 -30.44
CA ASP A 367 -8.32 1.56 -30.57
C ASP A 367 -8.21 0.43 -29.52
N TRP A 368 -8.59 0.69 -28.28
CA TRP A 368 -8.65 -0.32 -27.22
C TRP A 368 -9.64 -1.44 -27.56
N LYS A 369 -10.84 -1.11 -28.03
CA LYS A 369 -11.81 -2.14 -28.48
C LYS A 369 -11.27 -3.04 -29.60
N GLY A 370 -10.46 -2.50 -30.49
CA GLY A 370 -9.89 -3.26 -31.58
C GLY A 370 -8.64 -4.07 -31.24
N ARG A 371 -7.83 -3.61 -30.29
CA ARG A 371 -6.51 -4.19 -30.00
C ARG A 371 -6.39 -4.85 -28.64
N GLY A 372 -7.31 -4.57 -27.72
CA GLY A 372 -7.23 -5.02 -26.36
C GLY A 372 -6.18 -4.26 -25.53
N GLY A 373 -5.83 -4.79 -24.36
CA GLY A 373 -4.95 -4.20 -23.36
C GLY A 373 -5.74 -3.69 -22.16
N VAL A 374 -5.06 -2.96 -21.29
CA VAL A 374 -5.65 -2.37 -20.08
C VAL A 374 -6.00 -0.91 -20.35
N ALA A 375 -7.28 -0.62 -20.51
CA ALA A 375 -7.77 0.76 -20.58
C ALA A 375 -7.78 1.39 -19.19
N VAL A 376 -7.23 2.60 -19.05
CA VAL A 376 -7.21 3.35 -17.80
C VAL A 376 -7.96 4.66 -17.98
N THR A 377 -8.99 4.90 -17.17
CA THR A 377 -9.87 6.07 -17.31
C THR A 377 -10.33 6.64 -15.98
N THR A 378 -11.01 7.79 -16.00
CA THR A 378 -11.59 8.40 -14.81
C THR A 378 -13.09 8.12 -14.70
N PHE A 379 -13.65 8.30 -13.49
CA PHE A 379 -15.09 8.18 -13.24
C PHE A 379 -15.96 9.04 -14.17
N ASP A 380 -15.51 10.24 -14.47
CA ASP A 380 -16.25 11.17 -15.34
C ASP A 380 -16.16 10.78 -16.82
N ALA A 381 -14.98 10.34 -17.27
CA ALA A 381 -14.79 9.87 -18.64
C ALA A 381 -15.54 8.56 -18.91
N LEU A 382 -15.61 7.64 -17.94
CA LEU A 382 -16.35 6.37 -18.05
C LEU A 382 -17.82 6.57 -18.43
N ARG A 383 -18.44 7.65 -17.95
CA ARG A 383 -19.84 7.99 -18.27
C ARG A 383 -20.09 8.21 -19.76
N GLY A 384 -19.05 8.59 -20.50
CA GLY A 384 -19.11 8.86 -21.93
C GLY A 384 -18.85 7.62 -22.81
N PHE A 385 -18.48 6.48 -22.22
CA PHE A 385 -18.26 5.24 -22.95
C PHE A 385 -19.48 4.31 -22.87
N PRO A 386 -19.83 3.58 -23.96
CA PRO A 386 -20.82 2.54 -23.89
C PRO A 386 -20.34 1.42 -22.97
N ALA A 387 -21.24 0.87 -22.16
CA ALA A 387 -20.94 -0.33 -21.41
C ALA A 387 -20.69 -1.52 -22.37
N PRO A 388 -19.78 -2.44 -22.04
CA PRO A 388 -19.44 -3.56 -22.92
C PRO A 388 -20.66 -4.48 -23.15
N ASP A 389 -20.65 -5.18 -24.25
CA ASP A 389 -21.50 -6.34 -24.41
C ASP A 389 -20.97 -7.46 -23.49
N GLY A 390 -21.87 -8.25 -22.88
CA GLY A 390 -21.49 -9.18 -21.82
C GLY A 390 -20.33 -10.10 -22.21
N GLY A 391 -19.29 -10.18 -21.37
CA GLY A 391 -18.11 -11.03 -21.55
C GLY A 391 -16.95 -10.43 -22.37
N GLU A 392 -17.10 -9.24 -22.96
CA GLU A 392 -16.00 -8.59 -23.70
C GLU A 392 -14.84 -8.11 -22.79
N VAL A 393 -15.14 -7.81 -21.53
CA VAL A 393 -14.16 -7.29 -20.56
C VAL A 393 -13.93 -8.32 -19.46
N GLY A 394 -12.73 -8.88 -19.41
CA GLY A 394 -12.35 -9.93 -18.47
C GLY A 394 -12.22 -9.44 -17.01
N LEU A 395 -11.80 -8.19 -16.81
CA LEU A 395 -11.74 -7.57 -15.48
C LEU A 395 -12.04 -6.08 -15.53
N PHE A 396 -12.93 -5.64 -14.66
CA PHE A 396 -13.27 -4.26 -14.39
C PHE A 396 -12.74 -3.86 -13.00
N VAL A 397 -11.73 -3.01 -12.94
CA VAL A 397 -11.12 -2.53 -11.70
C VAL A 397 -11.62 -1.14 -11.39
N VAL A 398 -12.07 -0.90 -10.16
CA VAL A 398 -12.49 0.41 -9.65
C VAL A 398 -11.62 0.78 -8.46
N ASP A 399 -10.71 1.70 -8.66
CA ASP A 399 -9.86 2.21 -7.59
C ASP A 399 -10.54 3.34 -6.84
N GLU A 400 -10.29 3.44 -5.53
CA GLU A 400 -10.97 4.34 -4.60
C GLU A 400 -12.51 4.24 -4.71
N ALA A 401 -13.00 3.00 -4.64
CA ALA A 401 -14.42 2.67 -4.83
C ALA A 401 -15.38 3.39 -3.86
N HIS A 402 -14.88 3.90 -2.71
CA HIS A 402 -15.66 4.78 -1.83
C HIS A 402 -16.21 6.03 -2.57
N SER A 403 -15.61 6.42 -3.70
CA SER A 403 -16.09 7.52 -4.55
C SER A 403 -17.45 7.25 -5.22
N VAL A 404 -17.88 5.98 -5.29
CA VAL A 404 -19.14 5.56 -5.94
C VAL A 404 -20.18 4.97 -4.98
N LYS A 405 -19.97 5.16 -3.68
CA LYS A 405 -20.88 4.68 -2.61
C LYS A 405 -22.31 5.29 -2.64
N ASN A 406 -22.50 6.46 -3.27
CA ASN A 406 -23.80 7.08 -3.41
C ASN A 406 -24.50 6.63 -4.71
N PRO A 407 -25.56 5.78 -4.65
CA PRO A 407 -26.21 5.20 -5.84
C PRO A 407 -26.89 6.23 -6.74
N LYS A 408 -27.24 7.41 -6.20
CA LYS A 408 -27.88 8.50 -6.96
C LYS A 408 -26.89 9.29 -7.82
N ALA A 409 -25.58 9.16 -7.56
CA ALA A 409 -24.57 9.87 -8.31
C ALA A 409 -24.40 9.27 -9.71
N LYS A 410 -24.31 10.12 -10.74
CA LYS A 410 -24.15 9.68 -12.15
C LYS A 410 -22.91 8.80 -12.37
N ARG A 411 -21.82 9.04 -11.62
CA ARG A 411 -20.61 8.20 -11.66
C ARG A 411 -20.85 6.81 -11.10
N SER A 412 -21.63 6.69 -10.02
CA SER A 412 -22.00 5.39 -9.42
C SER A 412 -22.86 4.55 -10.36
N GLN A 413 -23.83 5.20 -11.03
CA GLN A 413 -24.66 4.55 -12.04
C GLN A 413 -23.86 4.07 -13.25
N ALA A 414 -22.81 4.81 -13.65
CA ALA A 414 -21.94 4.39 -14.74
C ALA A 414 -21.12 3.16 -14.33
N VAL A 415 -20.54 3.17 -13.12
CA VAL A 415 -19.78 2.03 -12.59
C VAL A 415 -20.67 0.80 -12.45
N ALA A 416 -21.88 0.93 -11.88
CA ALA A 416 -22.82 -0.18 -11.74
C ALA A 416 -23.17 -0.83 -13.09
N ARG A 417 -23.44 -0.02 -14.12
CA ARG A 417 -23.72 -0.53 -15.49
C ARG A 417 -22.56 -1.31 -16.09
N TRP A 418 -21.31 -0.90 -15.81
CA TRP A 418 -20.13 -1.62 -16.28
C TRP A 418 -19.91 -2.90 -15.48
N ALA A 419 -20.03 -2.84 -14.15
CA ALA A 419 -19.88 -3.99 -13.27
C ALA A 419 -20.85 -5.14 -13.61
N GLU A 420 -22.11 -4.83 -13.94
CA GLU A 420 -23.12 -5.80 -14.34
C GLU A 420 -22.79 -6.53 -15.66
N ARG A 421 -21.90 -5.97 -16.49
CA ARG A 421 -21.60 -6.50 -17.83
C ARG A 421 -20.21 -7.08 -17.99
N CYS A 422 -19.32 -6.81 -17.04
CA CYS A 422 -17.98 -7.38 -17.04
C CYS A 422 -17.98 -8.77 -16.41
N GLU A 423 -17.05 -9.62 -16.84
CA GLU A 423 -16.95 -11.00 -16.32
C GLU A 423 -16.58 -11.03 -14.86
N ARG A 424 -15.69 -10.11 -14.45
CA ARG A 424 -15.17 -9.96 -13.09
C ARG A 424 -15.09 -8.48 -12.72
N THR A 425 -15.33 -8.19 -11.46
CA THR A 425 -15.26 -6.82 -10.93
C THR A 425 -14.44 -6.78 -9.66
N LEU A 426 -13.42 -5.90 -9.63
CA LEU A 426 -12.56 -5.68 -8.49
C LEU A 426 -12.67 -4.24 -8.02
N PHE A 427 -13.32 -4.03 -6.88
CA PHE A 427 -13.32 -2.74 -6.18
C PHE A 427 -12.15 -2.69 -5.21
N MET A 428 -11.47 -1.55 -5.15
CA MET A 428 -10.37 -1.31 -4.22
C MET A 428 -10.64 -0.04 -3.43
N THR A 429 -10.49 -0.10 -2.12
CA THR A 429 -10.61 1.05 -1.23
C THR A 429 -9.85 0.83 0.07
N GLY A 430 -9.17 1.84 0.59
CA GLY A 430 -8.56 1.80 1.92
C GLY A 430 -9.54 2.13 3.05
N THR A 431 -10.68 2.73 2.70
CA THR A 431 -11.70 3.24 3.64
C THR A 431 -13.10 2.81 3.21
N PRO A 432 -13.43 1.52 3.28
CA PRO A 432 -14.71 1.01 2.77
C PRO A 432 -15.93 1.48 3.58
N MET A 433 -15.74 1.76 4.87
CA MET A 433 -16.78 2.18 5.81
C MET A 433 -16.35 3.47 6.53
N GLU A 434 -16.46 4.63 5.85
CA GLU A 434 -16.12 5.91 6.49
C GLU A 434 -17.24 6.43 7.39
N ASN A 435 -18.50 6.31 6.97
CA ASN A 435 -19.61 7.00 7.63
C ASN A 435 -20.85 6.12 7.90
N ARG A 436 -21.20 5.15 7.03
CA ARG A 436 -22.46 4.38 7.16
C ARG A 436 -22.36 2.96 6.59
N VAL A 437 -22.97 2.01 7.28
CA VAL A 437 -23.16 0.63 6.78
C VAL A 437 -23.94 0.62 5.47
N ALA A 438 -24.94 1.50 5.32
CA ALA A 438 -25.71 1.64 4.09
C ALA A 438 -24.84 2.01 2.87
N GLU A 439 -23.77 2.79 3.02
CA GLU A 439 -22.84 3.12 1.93
C GLU A 439 -22.03 1.90 1.50
N PHE A 440 -21.58 1.08 2.46
CA PHE A 440 -20.90 -0.19 2.19
C PHE A 440 -21.85 -1.21 1.53
N ARG A 441 -23.09 -1.32 2.03
CA ARG A 441 -24.14 -2.15 1.42
C ARG A 441 -24.36 -1.78 -0.05
N ASN A 442 -24.34 -0.48 -0.41
CA ASN A 442 -24.47 -0.04 -1.79
C ASN A 442 -23.28 -0.52 -2.66
N LEU A 443 -22.04 -0.51 -2.14
CA LEU A 443 -20.90 -1.05 -2.88
C LEU A 443 -21.01 -2.57 -3.06
N VAL A 444 -21.40 -3.29 -2.01
CA VAL A 444 -21.65 -4.75 -2.08
C VAL A 444 -22.75 -5.07 -3.08
N GLY A 445 -23.84 -4.30 -3.08
CA GLY A 445 -24.96 -4.49 -3.99
C GLY A 445 -24.65 -4.30 -5.48
N MET A 446 -23.57 -3.60 -5.83
CA MET A 446 -23.06 -3.53 -7.20
C MET A 446 -22.30 -4.80 -7.62
N LEU A 447 -21.87 -5.62 -6.68
CA LEU A 447 -21.06 -6.83 -6.88
C LEU A 447 -21.89 -8.09 -6.68
N ASP A 448 -22.71 -8.11 -5.63
CA ASP A 448 -23.55 -9.25 -5.23
C ASP A 448 -24.77 -8.73 -4.48
N ARG A 449 -25.95 -8.87 -5.09
CA ARG A 449 -27.22 -8.41 -4.53
C ARG A 449 -27.68 -9.27 -3.36
N ASP A 450 -27.45 -10.58 -3.42
CA ASP A 450 -27.90 -11.52 -2.40
C ASP A 450 -27.13 -11.28 -1.10
N VAL A 451 -25.82 -11.07 -1.20
CA VAL A 451 -24.98 -10.68 -0.05
C VAL A 451 -25.43 -9.32 0.51
N ALA A 452 -25.69 -8.32 -0.36
CA ALA A 452 -26.14 -6.99 0.09
C ALA A 452 -27.51 -7.03 0.79
N GLU A 453 -28.43 -7.86 0.32
CA GLU A 453 -29.75 -8.06 0.95
C GLU A 453 -29.66 -8.84 2.27
N SER A 454 -28.69 -9.75 2.39
CA SER A 454 -28.45 -10.48 3.64
C SER A 454 -27.82 -9.63 4.76
N LEU A 455 -27.26 -8.45 4.42
CA LEU A 455 -26.68 -7.53 5.39
C LEU A 455 -27.79 -6.71 6.06
N ASP A 456 -28.18 -7.07 7.25
CA ASP A 456 -29.11 -6.29 8.08
C ASP A 456 -28.35 -5.20 8.85
N ASP A 457 -29.03 -4.08 9.18
CA ASP A 457 -28.46 -3.04 10.04
C ASP A 457 -28.08 -3.60 11.43
N GLY A 458 -28.75 -4.69 11.85
CA GLY A 458 -28.43 -5.48 13.02
C GLY A 458 -27.11 -6.26 12.95
N ASP A 459 -26.67 -6.69 11.77
CA ASP A 459 -25.41 -7.45 11.61
C ASP A 459 -24.16 -6.58 11.84
N ALA A 460 -24.22 -5.32 11.49
CA ALA A 460 -23.20 -4.35 11.83
C ALA A 460 -23.13 -4.10 13.36
N LEU A 461 -24.26 -4.28 14.05
CA LEU A 461 -24.41 -4.16 15.51
C LEU A 461 -24.05 -5.48 16.22
N ALA A 462 -24.23 -6.65 15.56
CA ALA A 462 -24.00 -7.99 16.14
C ALA A 462 -22.50 -8.32 16.37
N GLY A 463 -21.60 -7.41 16.04
CA GLY A 463 -20.16 -7.53 16.30
C GLY A 463 -19.36 -7.98 15.09
N SER A 464 -18.05 -7.72 15.16
CA SER A 464 -17.10 -7.84 14.04
C SER A 464 -17.00 -9.24 13.40
N VAL A 465 -17.38 -10.30 14.12
CA VAL A 465 -17.25 -11.70 13.62
C VAL A 465 -18.42 -12.07 12.70
N ALA A 466 -19.67 -11.77 13.11
CA ALA A 466 -20.86 -12.06 12.29
C ALA A 466 -20.84 -11.26 10.99
N PHE A 467 -20.55 -9.96 11.08
CA PHE A 467 -20.42 -9.10 9.91
C PHE A 467 -19.32 -9.58 8.96
N ARG A 468 -18.10 -9.90 9.48
CA ARG A 468 -17.01 -10.43 8.64
C ARG A 468 -17.40 -11.72 7.93
N LYS A 469 -18.13 -12.63 8.60
CA LYS A 469 -18.62 -13.87 8.00
C LYS A 469 -19.64 -13.61 6.88
N ALA A 470 -20.55 -12.66 7.07
CA ALA A 470 -21.56 -12.31 6.09
C ALA A 470 -20.95 -11.70 4.81
N VAL A 471 -19.94 -10.82 4.94
CA VAL A 471 -19.29 -10.16 3.81
C VAL A 471 -18.12 -10.93 3.21
N ALA A 472 -17.66 -12.00 3.85
CA ALA A 472 -16.50 -12.80 3.44
C ALA A 472 -16.53 -13.27 1.97
N PRO A 473 -17.68 -13.59 1.34
CA PRO A 473 -17.72 -13.95 -0.07
C PRO A 473 -17.25 -12.84 -1.02
N VAL A 474 -17.41 -11.56 -0.63
CA VAL A 474 -17.17 -10.40 -1.50
C VAL A 474 -16.16 -9.41 -0.95
N TYR A 475 -15.67 -9.59 0.28
CA TYR A 475 -14.86 -8.59 0.96
C TYR A 475 -13.65 -9.18 1.68
N LEU A 476 -12.48 -8.65 1.36
CA LEU A 476 -11.21 -8.96 2.04
C LEU A 476 -10.61 -7.67 2.59
N ARG A 477 -10.29 -7.65 3.90
CA ARG A 477 -9.63 -6.54 4.57
C ARG A 477 -8.49 -7.03 5.46
N ARG A 478 -7.35 -6.35 5.37
CA ARG A 478 -6.19 -6.55 6.23
C ARG A 478 -5.67 -5.20 6.70
N ASN A 479 -5.13 -5.16 7.92
CA ASN A 479 -4.49 -3.98 8.46
C ASN A 479 -2.99 -4.05 8.21
N GLN A 480 -2.35 -2.89 8.10
CA GLN A 480 -0.93 -2.77 7.82
C GLN A 480 -0.08 -3.41 8.94
N GLN A 481 -0.46 -3.18 10.19
CA GLN A 481 0.23 -3.71 11.37
C GLN A 481 0.21 -5.24 11.45
N ASP A 482 -0.83 -5.89 10.92
CA ASP A 482 -1.00 -7.33 10.99
C ASP A 482 -0.16 -8.08 9.93
N VAL A 483 0.18 -7.43 8.82
CA VAL A 483 0.82 -8.09 7.66
C VAL A 483 2.17 -7.50 7.25
N LEU A 484 2.56 -6.32 7.74
CA LEU A 484 3.84 -5.65 7.48
C LEU A 484 4.61 -5.46 8.79
N THR A 485 5.18 -6.56 9.29
CA THR A 485 5.94 -6.56 10.56
C THR A 485 7.30 -5.86 10.45
N GLU A 486 7.78 -5.64 9.23
CA GLU A 486 9.06 -4.98 8.94
C GLU A 486 8.98 -3.46 8.81
N LEU A 487 7.77 -2.86 8.82
CA LEU A 487 7.66 -1.41 8.73
C LEU A 487 8.32 -0.73 9.94
N PRO A 488 9.12 0.32 9.71
CA PRO A 488 9.65 1.14 10.78
C PRO A 488 8.54 1.76 11.63
N SER A 489 8.90 2.17 12.84
CA SER A 489 7.95 2.81 13.74
C SER A 489 7.37 4.09 13.15
N LEU A 490 6.08 4.30 13.41
CA LEU A 490 5.35 5.52 13.10
C LEU A 490 5.09 6.27 14.42
N GLN A 491 5.63 7.48 14.53
CA GLN A 491 5.49 8.32 15.71
C GLN A 491 4.64 9.55 15.37
N HIS A 492 3.62 9.80 16.17
CA HIS A 492 2.79 10.99 16.06
C HIS A 492 3.07 11.93 17.23
N THR A 493 3.32 13.20 16.91
CA THR A 493 3.54 14.26 17.88
C THR A 493 2.59 15.41 17.58
N ASP A 494 1.79 15.79 18.58
CA ASP A 494 0.97 16.98 18.54
C ASP A 494 1.80 18.16 19.07
N GLU A 495 2.12 19.10 18.19
CA GLU A 495 2.89 20.30 18.50
C GLU A 495 1.93 21.44 18.82
N TRP A 496 1.77 21.70 20.11
CA TRP A 496 0.88 22.73 20.61
C TRP A 496 1.59 24.06 20.79
N GLU A 497 1.16 25.06 20.03
CA GLU A 497 1.72 26.40 20.06
C GLU A 497 0.67 27.42 20.56
N GLU A 498 1.09 28.38 21.36
CA GLU A 498 0.23 29.50 21.74
C GLU A 498 0.09 30.47 20.57
N LEU A 499 -1.14 30.94 20.32
CA LEU A 499 -1.37 31.98 19.32
C LEU A 499 -0.63 33.26 19.75
N SER A 500 0.18 33.84 18.86
CA SER A 500 0.73 35.16 19.07
C SER A 500 -0.38 36.20 19.26
N ALA A 501 -0.10 37.36 19.84
CA ALA A 501 -1.09 38.41 20.00
C ALA A 501 -1.77 38.81 18.66
N SER A 502 -0.98 38.78 17.57
CA SER A 502 -1.48 39.07 16.24
C SER A 502 -2.32 37.94 15.65
N ASP A 503 -1.95 36.67 15.89
CA ASP A 503 -2.71 35.52 15.45
C ASP A 503 -4.04 35.43 16.22
N ALA A 504 -4.02 35.71 17.54
CA ALA A 504 -5.20 35.77 18.38
C ALA A 504 -6.18 36.86 17.95
N GLU A 505 -5.68 38.00 17.46
CA GLU A 505 -6.50 39.06 16.88
C GLU A 505 -7.17 38.60 15.58
N ALA A 506 -6.38 38.05 14.64
CA ALA A 506 -6.87 37.48 13.39
C ALA A 506 -7.88 36.36 13.61
N TYR A 507 -7.62 35.52 14.63
CA TYR A 507 -8.54 34.46 15.02
C TYR A 507 -9.88 35.01 15.53
N ARG A 508 -9.85 36.04 16.43
CA ARG A 508 -11.07 36.69 16.94
C ARG A 508 -11.88 37.33 15.82
N ASP A 509 -11.23 37.95 14.83
CA ASP A 509 -11.91 38.52 13.68
C ASP A 509 -12.59 37.44 12.81
N ALA A 510 -11.92 36.28 12.61
CA ALA A 510 -12.50 35.16 11.90
C ALA A 510 -13.71 34.55 12.66
N VAL A 511 -13.65 34.46 14.01
CA VAL A 511 -14.77 34.00 14.85
C VAL A 511 -15.94 35.00 14.76
N ARG A 512 -15.66 36.29 14.85
CA ARG A 512 -16.68 37.33 14.72
C ARG A 512 -17.38 37.30 13.37
N ALA A 513 -16.61 37.01 12.30
CA ALA A 513 -17.13 36.86 10.93
C ALA A 513 -17.85 35.52 10.72
N GLY A 514 -17.87 34.61 11.67
CA GLY A 514 -18.44 33.27 11.53
C GLY A 514 -17.73 32.42 10.46
N ASN A 515 -16.49 32.73 10.15
CA ASN A 515 -15.75 32.08 9.06
C ASN A 515 -14.83 30.96 9.57
N PHE A 516 -15.35 29.74 9.61
CA PHE A 516 -14.65 28.56 10.08
C PHE A 516 -13.31 28.31 9.35
N MET A 517 -13.28 28.50 8.03
CA MET A 517 -12.05 28.30 7.24
C MET A 517 -10.99 29.37 7.52
N ALA A 518 -11.42 30.61 7.84
CA ALA A 518 -10.50 31.66 8.26
C ALA A 518 -9.95 31.38 9.68
N MET A 519 -10.77 30.85 10.60
CA MET A 519 -10.33 30.45 11.93
C MET A 519 -9.19 29.42 11.88
N ARG A 520 -9.29 28.42 10.99
CA ARG A 520 -8.28 27.33 10.85
C ARG A 520 -6.93 27.82 10.30
N ARG A 521 -6.88 28.93 9.57
CA ARG A 521 -5.64 29.49 9.00
C ARG A 521 -5.18 30.78 9.67
N ALA A 522 -5.87 31.23 10.70
CA ALA A 522 -5.58 32.50 11.39
C ALA A 522 -4.10 32.58 11.86
N ALA A 523 -3.54 31.46 12.33
CA ALA A 523 -2.16 31.36 12.78
C ALA A 523 -1.10 31.55 11.68
N TYR A 524 -1.48 31.64 10.38
CA TYR A 524 -0.57 31.83 9.25
C TYR A 524 -0.73 33.15 8.52
N LEU A 525 -1.68 34.01 8.95
CA LEU A 525 -1.99 35.26 8.27
C LEU A 525 -0.88 36.31 8.41
N ARG A 526 -0.10 36.25 9.47
CA ARG A 526 1.03 37.17 9.74
C ARG A 526 2.32 36.37 9.93
N PRO A 527 3.00 35.98 8.83
CA PRO A 527 4.11 35.03 8.85
C PRO A 527 5.25 35.42 9.79
N GLU A 528 5.54 36.71 9.94
CA GLU A 528 6.65 37.22 10.77
C GLU A 528 6.43 36.98 12.29
N ARG A 529 5.23 36.61 12.70
CA ARG A 529 4.84 36.43 14.11
C ARG A 529 4.08 35.15 14.37
N SER A 530 4.04 34.26 13.39
CA SER A 530 3.32 32.97 13.46
C SER A 530 4.12 31.96 14.25
N ALA A 531 3.64 31.57 15.45
CA ALA A 531 4.27 30.53 16.25
C ALA A 531 4.28 29.17 15.55
N LYS A 532 3.20 28.79 14.87
CA LYS A 532 3.14 27.56 14.08
C LYS A 532 4.17 27.54 12.96
N LEU A 533 4.39 28.68 12.28
CA LEU A 533 5.38 28.76 11.21
C LEU A 533 6.80 28.70 11.74
N GLU A 534 7.06 29.31 12.87
CA GLU A 534 8.36 29.19 13.56
C GLU A 534 8.63 27.75 13.94
N ARG A 535 7.68 27.06 14.57
CA ARG A 535 7.81 25.63 14.92
C ARG A 535 8.02 24.76 13.69
N LEU A 536 7.32 25.02 12.57
CA LEU A 536 7.51 24.33 11.32
C LEU A 536 8.96 24.48 10.81
N ARG A 537 9.50 25.70 10.85
CA ARG A 537 10.90 25.99 10.45
C ARG A 537 11.90 25.20 11.30
N GLU A 538 11.69 25.13 12.61
CA GLU A 538 12.53 24.35 13.53
C GLU A 538 12.51 22.85 13.16
N ILE A 539 11.32 22.26 12.95
CA ILE A 539 11.16 20.85 12.58
C ILE A 539 11.87 20.57 11.26
N VAL A 540 11.71 21.44 10.26
CA VAL A 540 12.35 21.28 8.94
C VAL A 540 13.85 21.46 9.04
N ALA A 541 14.35 22.39 9.86
CA ALA A 541 15.77 22.60 10.08
C ALA A 541 16.40 21.38 10.75
N GLU A 542 15.77 20.84 11.83
CA GLU A 542 16.22 19.61 12.50
C GLU A 542 16.26 18.42 11.53
N ALA A 543 15.21 18.25 10.72
CA ALA A 543 15.18 17.22 9.69
C ALA A 543 16.34 17.43 8.68
N GLY A 544 16.59 18.68 8.30
CA GLY A 544 17.67 19.07 7.39
C GLY A 544 19.05 18.70 7.89
N GLU A 545 19.34 18.99 9.15
CA GLU A 545 20.61 18.62 9.82
C GLU A 545 20.85 17.10 9.83
N ASN A 546 19.77 16.32 9.89
CA ASN A 546 19.81 14.86 9.85
C ASN A 546 19.73 14.29 8.42
N GLY A 547 19.80 15.12 7.37
CA GLY A 547 19.72 14.69 5.98
C GLY A 547 18.37 14.06 5.61
N GLN A 548 17.31 14.33 6.39
CA GLN A 548 15.99 13.75 6.22
C GLN A 548 15.12 14.59 5.28
N LYS A 549 14.27 13.92 4.52
CA LYS A 549 13.31 14.58 3.64
C LYS A 549 11.97 14.78 4.35
N THR A 550 11.40 15.96 4.17
CA THR A 550 10.17 16.40 4.83
C THR A 550 9.04 16.59 3.82
N VAL A 551 7.83 16.13 4.13
CA VAL A 551 6.60 16.52 3.42
C VAL A 551 5.76 17.39 4.33
N VAL A 552 5.33 18.55 3.81
CA VAL A 552 4.46 19.49 4.53
C VAL A 552 3.09 19.50 3.87
N PHE A 553 2.05 19.20 4.66
CA PHE A 553 0.68 19.17 4.22
C PHE A 553 -0.13 20.33 4.79
N SER A 554 -0.92 20.97 3.94
CA SER A 554 -1.99 21.90 4.34
C SER A 554 -3.22 21.74 3.45
N ASN A 555 -4.39 22.02 3.99
CA ASN A 555 -5.62 22.14 3.21
C ASN A 555 -5.64 23.42 2.36
N PHE A 556 -4.90 24.45 2.78
CA PHE A 556 -4.94 25.80 2.25
C PHE A 556 -3.74 26.11 1.36
N LYS A 557 -4.01 26.61 0.15
CA LYS A 557 -2.97 26.99 -0.81
C LYS A 557 -2.19 28.24 -0.37
N ASP A 558 -2.85 29.17 0.30
CA ASP A 558 -2.24 30.37 0.86
C ASP A 558 -1.27 30.04 2.01
N VAL A 559 -1.62 29.06 2.87
CA VAL A 559 -0.70 28.53 3.89
C VAL A 559 0.54 27.89 3.25
N LEU A 560 0.36 27.07 2.22
CA LEU A 560 1.50 26.45 1.51
C LEU A 560 2.42 27.50 0.89
N ARG A 561 1.88 28.60 0.35
CA ARG A 561 2.69 29.72 -0.18
C ARG A 561 3.49 30.40 0.93
N VAL A 562 2.86 30.65 2.07
CA VAL A 562 3.54 31.23 3.26
C VAL A 562 4.68 30.32 3.73
N VAL A 563 4.44 29.00 3.76
CA VAL A 563 5.46 28.02 4.13
C VAL A 563 6.59 27.99 3.09
N GLU A 564 6.29 28.04 1.80
CA GLU A 564 7.27 28.10 0.72
C GLU A 564 8.21 29.32 0.87
N GLU A 565 7.64 30.50 1.09
CA GLU A 565 8.38 31.74 1.33
C GLU A 565 9.25 31.64 2.60
N ALA A 566 8.72 31.03 3.67
CA ALA A 566 9.43 30.89 4.95
C ALA A 566 10.59 29.88 4.91
N LEU A 567 10.59 28.96 3.96
CA LEU A 567 11.63 27.92 3.80
C LEU A 567 12.58 28.21 2.63
N ALA A 568 12.45 29.36 1.95
CA ALA A 568 13.21 29.68 0.74
C ALA A 568 14.74 29.69 0.93
N ASP A 569 15.22 30.01 2.12
CA ASP A 569 16.66 30.09 2.47
C ASP A 569 17.25 28.74 2.97
N GLY A 570 16.44 27.65 2.98
CA GLY A 570 16.80 26.36 3.55
C GLY A 570 17.08 25.27 2.52
N ALA A 571 16.66 24.04 2.85
CA ALA A 571 16.73 22.90 1.96
C ALA A 571 15.89 23.12 0.69
N PRO A 572 16.21 22.46 -0.45
CA PRO A 572 15.42 22.57 -1.68
C PRO A 572 13.92 22.29 -1.45
N VAL A 573 13.08 23.21 -1.88
CA VAL A 573 11.63 23.11 -1.76
C VAL A 573 11.02 22.73 -3.10
N PHE A 574 10.16 21.69 -3.10
CA PHE A 574 9.44 21.18 -4.25
C PHE A 574 7.93 21.41 -4.07
N GLY A 575 7.23 21.72 -5.14
CA GLY A 575 5.78 21.95 -5.10
C GLY A 575 5.45 23.43 -5.24
N PRO A 576 4.30 23.90 -4.70
CA PRO A 576 3.28 23.11 -4.00
C PRO A 576 2.45 22.21 -4.94
N LEU A 577 2.25 20.97 -4.52
CA LEU A 577 1.34 20.03 -5.18
C LEU A 577 -0.11 20.41 -4.87
N THR A 578 -0.83 20.95 -5.84
CA THR A 578 -2.24 21.34 -5.68
C THR A 578 -3.13 20.67 -6.72
N GLY A 579 -4.46 20.75 -6.52
CA GLY A 579 -5.42 20.21 -7.48
C GLY A 579 -5.32 20.83 -8.89
N GLY A 580 -4.79 22.07 -9.01
CA GLY A 580 -4.57 22.74 -10.30
C GLY A 580 -3.34 22.28 -11.07
N VAL A 581 -2.41 21.55 -10.45
CA VAL A 581 -1.21 21.02 -11.11
C VAL A 581 -1.57 19.77 -11.91
N PRO A 582 -1.21 19.67 -13.20
CA PRO A 582 -1.46 18.46 -14.00
C PRO A 582 -0.85 17.21 -13.38
N ALA A 583 -1.52 16.05 -13.51
CA ALA A 583 -1.09 14.80 -12.89
C ALA A 583 0.34 14.39 -13.24
N ALA A 584 0.76 14.54 -14.51
CA ALA A 584 2.12 14.24 -14.94
C ALA A 584 3.16 15.13 -14.24
N ARG A 585 2.86 16.43 -14.07
CA ARG A 585 3.76 17.35 -13.37
C ARG A 585 3.83 17.08 -11.86
N ARG A 586 2.70 16.68 -11.25
CA ARG A 586 2.70 16.27 -9.84
C ARG A 586 3.62 15.06 -9.61
N GLN A 587 3.53 14.05 -10.50
CA GLN A 587 4.41 12.89 -10.40
C GLN A 587 5.88 13.27 -10.58
N GLN A 588 6.20 14.12 -11.56
CA GLN A 588 7.56 14.58 -11.77
C GLN A 588 8.11 15.33 -10.55
N LEU A 589 7.33 16.17 -9.89
CA LEU A 589 7.75 16.88 -8.68
C LEU A 589 8.07 15.90 -7.53
N VAL A 590 7.30 14.82 -7.40
CA VAL A 590 7.57 13.77 -6.41
C VAL A 590 8.83 12.98 -6.79
N ASP A 591 9.02 12.66 -8.07
CA ASP A 591 10.21 11.97 -8.57
C ASP A 591 11.47 12.83 -8.35
N ASP A 592 11.41 14.15 -8.65
CA ASP A 592 12.48 15.12 -8.45
C ASP A 592 12.82 15.25 -6.94
N PHE A 593 11.79 15.35 -6.08
CA PHE A 593 11.96 15.34 -4.63
C PHE A 593 12.62 14.06 -4.12
N ALA A 594 12.19 12.90 -4.61
CA ALA A 594 12.76 11.61 -4.22
C ALA A 594 14.23 11.48 -4.66
N ALA A 595 14.58 12.01 -5.85
CA ALA A 595 15.92 11.97 -6.40
C ALA A 595 16.87 13.03 -5.83
N ALA A 596 16.35 14.08 -5.15
CA ALA A 596 17.16 15.14 -4.58
C ALA A 596 18.17 14.57 -3.56
N PRO A 597 19.46 14.95 -3.61
CA PRO A 597 20.44 14.49 -2.63
C PRO A 597 20.24 15.18 -1.28
N GLY A 598 20.33 14.42 -0.19
CA GLY A 598 20.20 14.94 1.18
C GLY A 598 18.81 15.43 1.54
N ALA A 599 18.76 16.49 2.35
CA ALA A 599 17.51 17.08 2.83
C ALA A 599 16.74 17.78 1.69
N ALA A 600 15.44 17.64 1.69
CA ALA A 600 14.52 18.30 0.74
C ALA A 600 13.15 18.43 1.37
N VAL A 601 12.37 19.41 0.92
CA VAL A 601 10.99 19.63 1.40
C VAL A 601 10.02 19.55 0.24
N LEU A 602 8.92 18.79 0.40
CA LEU A 602 7.82 18.72 -0.56
C LEU A 602 6.58 19.38 0.05
N LEU A 603 6.05 20.40 -0.60
CA LEU A 603 4.83 21.07 -0.18
C LEU A 603 3.63 20.48 -0.92
N ALA A 604 2.56 20.13 -0.21
CA ALA A 604 1.43 19.46 -0.82
C ALA A 604 0.09 19.86 -0.18
N GLN A 605 -0.89 20.18 -1.02
CA GLN A 605 -2.27 20.31 -0.57
C GLN A 605 -2.78 18.91 -0.20
N ILE A 606 -3.19 18.73 1.05
CA ILE A 606 -3.45 17.40 1.64
C ILE A 606 -4.45 16.56 0.82
N GLN A 607 -5.50 17.19 0.28
CA GLN A 607 -6.48 16.49 -0.57
C GLN A 607 -5.92 16.13 -1.96
N ALA A 608 -5.06 16.96 -2.54
CA ALA A 608 -4.47 16.72 -3.86
C ALA A 608 -3.36 15.68 -3.81
N ALA A 609 -2.65 15.59 -2.70
CA ALA A 609 -1.57 14.64 -2.45
C ALA A 609 -2.06 13.32 -1.84
N GLY A 610 -3.24 13.32 -1.20
CA GLY A 610 -3.82 12.14 -0.53
C GLY A 610 -4.17 10.98 -1.47
N VAL A 611 -4.10 11.15 -2.80
CA VAL A 611 -4.49 10.11 -3.76
C VAL A 611 -3.31 9.75 -4.66
N GLY A 612 -2.74 8.57 -4.46
CA GLY A 612 -1.91 7.83 -5.42
C GLY A 612 -0.45 8.25 -5.62
N LEU A 613 0.03 9.33 -5.01
CA LEU A 613 1.44 9.70 -5.08
C LEU A 613 2.27 8.91 -4.05
N ASN A 614 3.49 8.51 -4.43
CA ASN A 614 4.39 7.79 -3.54
C ASN A 614 5.43 8.75 -2.94
N MET A 615 5.35 8.98 -1.63
CA MET A 615 6.21 9.92 -0.89
C MET A 615 7.10 9.19 0.14
N GLN A 616 7.40 7.91 -0.08
CA GLN A 616 8.20 7.10 0.86
C GLN A 616 9.65 7.61 1.06
N ALA A 617 10.13 8.49 0.21
CA ALA A 617 11.42 9.16 0.43
C ALA A 617 11.41 10.08 1.66
N ALA A 618 10.23 10.51 2.13
CA ALA A 618 10.09 11.35 3.32
C ALA A 618 10.03 10.49 4.59
N SER A 619 10.79 10.89 5.61
CA SER A 619 10.74 10.34 6.96
C SER A 619 10.17 11.34 7.99
N VAL A 620 9.93 12.59 7.58
CA VAL A 620 9.26 13.60 8.40
C VAL A 620 8.03 14.10 7.66
N VAL A 621 6.90 14.13 8.35
CA VAL A 621 5.62 14.62 7.85
C VAL A 621 5.14 15.73 8.77
N VAL A 622 4.85 16.91 8.21
CA VAL A 622 4.28 18.04 8.96
C VAL A 622 2.89 18.31 8.45
N ILE A 623 1.91 18.37 9.35
CA ILE A 623 0.52 18.70 9.07
C ILE A 623 0.24 20.07 9.69
N CYS A 624 0.05 21.09 8.86
CA CYS A 624 -0.07 22.49 9.28
C CYS A 624 -1.32 22.79 10.13
N GLU A 625 -2.40 22.03 9.93
CA GLU A 625 -3.65 22.18 10.69
C GLU A 625 -4.41 20.84 10.74
N PRO A 626 -5.16 20.57 11.83
CA PRO A 626 -5.93 19.33 11.99
C PRO A 626 -7.02 19.23 10.90
N GLN A 627 -7.25 18.03 10.38
CA GLN A 627 -8.27 17.81 9.36
C GLN A 627 -9.60 17.42 10.01
N ILE A 628 -10.71 17.88 9.43
CA ILE A 628 -12.07 17.57 9.89
C ILE A 628 -12.35 16.04 9.86
N LYS A 629 -11.71 15.36 8.91
CA LYS A 629 -11.78 13.89 8.74
C LYS A 629 -10.43 13.28 9.04
N PRO A 630 -10.31 12.45 10.08
CA PRO A 630 -9.05 11.73 10.40
C PRO A 630 -8.52 10.91 9.23
N THR A 631 -9.42 10.37 8.40
CA THR A 631 -9.04 9.57 7.22
C THR A 631 -8.18 10.33 6.24
N ILE A 632 -8.33 11.66 6.11
CA ILE A 632 -7.50 12.50 5.23
C ILE A 632 -6.06 12.56 5.75
N GLU A 633 -5.86 12.72 7.06
CA GLU A 633 -4.53 12.69 7.70
C GLU A 633 -3.89 11.30 7.56
N HIS A 634 -4.64 10.24 7.86
CA HIS A 634 -4.16 8.87 7.70
C HIS A 634 -3.77 8.58 6.24
N GLN A 635 -4.55 9.07 5.26
CA GLN A 635 -4.21 8.94 3.84
C GLN A 635 -2.92 9.65 3.48
N ALA A 636 -2.72 10.87 3.97
CA ALA A 636 -1.51 11.65 3.72
C ALA A 636 -0.27 10.97 4.35
N VAL A 637 -0.37 10.54 5.62
CA VAL A 637 0.71 9.84 6.33
C VAL A 637 1.06 8.51 5.64
N ALA A 638 0.05 7.74 5.20
CA ALA A 638 0.26 6.49 4.48
C ALA A 638 0.95 6.64 3.10
N ARG A 639 1.18 7.86 2.61
CA ARG A 639 2.04 8.12 1.43
C ARG A 639 3.52 8.08 1.75
N ALA A 640 3.90 8.42 2.97
CA ALA A 640 5.26 8.33 3.50
C ALA A 640 5.48 7.00 4.24
N HIS A 641 4.56 6.62 5.14
CA HIS A 641 4.64 5.36 5.89
C HIS A 641 3.91 4.24 5.16
N ARG A 642 4.62 3.55 4.31
CA ARG A 642 4.10 2.46 3.48
C ARG A 642 5.17 1.42 3.19
N MET A 643 4.76 0.31 2.58
CA MET A 643 5.66 -0.74 2.12
C MET A 643 6.85 -0.15 1.34
N GLY A 644 8.05 -0.48 1.78
CA GLY A 644 9.30 0.08 1.24
C GLY A 644 9.83 1.28 2.01
N GLN A 645 9.16 1.75 3.07
CA GLN A 645 9.75 2.69 4.00
C GLN A 645 10.82 2.01 4.84
N VAL A 646 12.01 2.58 4.90
CA VAL A 646 13.18 2.02 5.60
C VAL A 646 13.57 2.82 6.84
N ARG A 647 13.03 4.05 6.99
CA ARG A 647 13.28 4.93 8.14
C ARG A 647 12.04 5.10 9.00
N PRO A 648 12.17 5.26 10.33
CA PRO A 648 11.07 5.69 11.19
C PRO A 648 10.42 6.96 10.63
N VAL A 649 9.08 6.99 10.59
CA VAL A 649 8.34 8.16 10.13
C VAL A 649 7.85 8.94 11.34
N ARG A 650 8.25 10.21 11.42
CA ARG A 650 7.79 11.17 12.43
C ARG A 650 6.72 12.07 11.81
N VAL A 651 5.57 12.11 12.43
CA VAL A 651 4.43 12.97 12.03
C VAL A 651 4.26 14.05 13.07
N HIS A 652 4.42 15.29 12.68
CA HIS A 652 4.21 16.48 13.49
C HIS A 652 2.93 17.17 13.06
N ARG A 653 1.94 17.26 13.95
CA ARG A 653 0.71 17.97 13.71
C ARG A 653 0.72 19.29 14.48
N LEU A 654 0.74 20.41 13.75
CA LEU A 654 0.81 21.75 14.35
C LEU A 654 -0.57 22.19 14.82
N LEU A 655 -0.71 22.48 16.08
CA LEU A 655 -1.97 22.82 16.76
C LEU A 655 -1.83 24.15 17.47
N ALA A 656 -2.92 24.94 17.49
CA ALA A 656 -2.98 26.20 18.23
C ALA A 656 -3.81 26.03 19.51
N THR A 657 -3.23 26.38 20.67
CA THR A 657 -3.96 26.42 21.93
C THR A 657 -4.93 27.61 21.95
N GLY A 658 -6.06 27.43 22.60
CA GLY A 658 -7.09 28.46 22.72
C GLY A 658 -7.81 28.80 21.39
N GLY A 659 -7.70 27.94 20.38
CA GLY A 659 -8.28 28.12 19.06
C GLY A 659 -9.15 26.96 18.60
N VAL A 660 -9.56 27.05 17.33
CA VAL A 660 -10.40 26.03 16.66
C VAL A 660 -9.76 24.65 16.62
N ASP A 661 -8.42 24.56 16.64
CA ASP A 661 -7.70 23.30 16.57
C ASP A 661 -7.97 22.44 17.81
N GLU A 662 -8.00 23.04 19.00
CA GLU A 662 -8.32 22.38 20.25
C GLU A 662 -9.72 21.74 20.21
N ARG A 663 -10.72 22.50 19.70
CA ARG A 663 -12.08 21.99 19.55
C ARG A 663 -12.17 20.85 18.52
N LEU A 664 -11.46 20.99 17.42
CA LEU A 664 -11.41 19.93 16.40
C LEU A 664 -10.80 18.64 16.95
N VAL A 665 -9.67 18.72 17.66
CA VAL A 665 -9.01 17.56 18.26
C VAL A 665 -9.92 16.89 19.29
N GLU A 666 -10.51 17.65 20.22
CA GLU A 666 -11.47 17.12 21.21
C GLU A 666 -12.63 16.36 20.56
N MET A 667 -13.20 16.92 19.49
CA MET A 667 -14.32 16.30 18.77
C MET A 667 -13.88 15.05 18.00
N LEU A 668 -12.72 15.08 17.36
CA LEU A 668 -12.16 13.94 16.64
C LEU A 668 -11.84 12.79 17.60
N GLU A 669 -11.26 13.07 18.75
CA GLU A 669 -11.02 12.06 19.81
C GLU A 669 -12.31 11.47 20.35
N ARG A 670 -13.35 12.29 20.54
CA ARG A 670 -14.67 11.82 20.96
C ARG A 670 -15.28 10.89 19.91
N LYS A 671 -15.20 11.26 18.61
CA LYS A 671 -15.64 10.40 17.49
C LYS A 671 -14.84 9.10 17.43
N THR A 672 -13.53 9.15 17.57
CA THR A 672 -12.67 7.95 17.56
C THR A 672 -12.96 7.05 18.74
N ARG A 673 -13.10 7.60 19.95
CA ARG A 673 -13.49 6.83 21.15
C ARG A 673 -14.87 6.18 21.03
N LEU A 674 -15.84 6.89 20.46
CA LEU A 674 -17.17 6.34 20.15
C LEU A 674 -17.08 5.22 19.11
N PHE A 675 -16.31 5.42 18.05
CA PHE A 675 -16.11 4.42 17.00
C PHE A 675 -15.40 3.16 17.54
N ASP A 676 -14.36 3.32 18.37
CA ASP A 676 -13.64 2.20 19.00
C ASP A 676 -14.52 1.47 20.03
N ALA A 677 -15.32 2.21 20.79
CA ALA A 677 -16.30 1.63 21.72
C ALA A 677 -17.43 0.91 20.97
N TYR A 678 -17.84 1.46 19.81
CA TYR A 678 -18.84 0.87 18.92
C TYR A 678 -18.32 -0.40 18.25
N ALA A 679 -17.08 -0.40 17.78
CA ALA A 679 -16.44 -1.57 17.21
C ALA A 679 -16.18 -2.69 18.25
N ARG A 680 -16.09 -2.34 19.55
CA ARG A 680 -15.82 -3.29 20.64
C ARG A 680 -17.05 -3.70 21.46
N ARG A 681 -18.15 -2.93 21.48
CA ARG A 681 -19.35 -3.21 22.30
C ARG A 681 -20.64 -2.81 21.58
N SER A 682 -21.31 -3.78 21.01
CA SER A 682 -22.58 -3.59 20.28
C SER A 682 -23.79 -3.22 21.13
N ALA A 683 -23.73 -3.29 22.47
CA ALA A 683 -24.88 -3.11 23.35
C ALA A 683 -25.16 -1.66 23.82
N VAL A 684 -24.24 -0.71 23.55
CA VAL A 684 -24.36 0.68 24.06
C VAL A 684 -24.84 1.66 22.99
N ALA A 685 -24.89 1.23 21.73
CA ALA A 685 -25.22 2.08 20.58
C ALA A 685 -26.70 2.49 20.48
N GLU A 686 -27.61 1.68 21.01
CA GLU A 686 -29.06 1.99 21.01
C GLU A 686 -29.45 3.14 21.96
N ALA A 687 -28.57 3.53 22.88
CA ALA A 687 -28.88 4.49 23.92
C ALA A 687 -28.35 5.92 23.72
N THR A 688 -27.62 6.19 22.62
CA THR A 688 -26.99 7.51 22.43
C THR A 688 -27.37 8.13 21.08
N PRO A 689 -28.34 9.07 21.05
CA PRO A 689 -28.77 9.78 19.83
C PRO A 689 -27.69 10.62 19.16
N ASP A 690 -26.59 10.93 19.86
CA ASP A 690 -25.48 11.79 19.37
C ASP A 690 -24.46 11.08 18.46
N ALA A 691 -24.64 9.78 18.19
CA ALA A 691 -23.86 9.04 17.18
C ALA A 691 -24.34 9.29 15.75
N VAL A 692 -25.29 10.18 15.55
CA VAL A 692 -25.82 10.56 14.23
C VAL A 692 -24.84 11.47 13.53
N ASP A 693 -24.53 11.09 12.30
CA ASP A 693 -23.69 11.75 11.29
C ASP A 693 -23.94 13.25 11.17
N VAL A 694 -23.15 14.05 11.88
CA VAL A 694 -23.14 15.49 11.71
C VAL A 694 -22.37 15.76 10.42
N SER A 695 -23.01 16.39 9.43
CA SER A 695 -22.32 16.80 8.19
C SER A 695 -21.15 17.74 8.53
N ASP A 696 -20.09 17.74 7.69
CA ASP A 696 -18.94 18.64 7.88
C ASP A 696 -19.38 20.11 8.02
N THR A 697 -20.47 20.49 7.37
CA THR A 697 -21.07 21.83 7.42
C THR A 697 -21.73 22.10 8.78
N GLU A 698 -22.45 21.13 9.30
CA GLU A 698 -23.10 21.23 10.61
C GLU A 698 -22.05 21.27 11.74
N LEU A 699 -21.00 20.47 11.61
CA LEU A 699 -19.86 20.46 12.51
C LEU A 699 -19.18 21.84 12.55
N ALA A 700 -18.87 22.40 11.37
CA ALA A 700 -18.27 23.72 11.24
C ALA A 700 -19.14 24.81 11.87
N ARG A 701 -20.47 24.76 11.66
CA ARG A 701 -21.42 25.70 12.25
C ARG A 701 -21.41 25.63 13.76
N ARG A 702 -21.48 24.43 14.32
CA ARG A 702 -21.46 24.21 15.77
C ARG A 702 -20.18 24.72 16.43
N ILE A 703 -19.01 24.47 15.82
CA ILE A 703 -17.74 24.99 16.33
C ILE A 703 -17.72 26.52 16.31
N VAL A 704 -18.22 27.15 15.25
CA VAL A 704 -18.31 28.61 15.16
C VAL A 704 -19.18 29.16 16.28
N GLU A 705 -20.38 28.60 16.50
CA GLU A 705 -21.30 29.00 17.58
C GLU A 705 -20.67 28.84 18.98
N GLU A 706 -19.98 27.70 19.22
CA GLU A 706 -19.29 27.46 20.49
C GLU A 706 -18.14 28.46 20.72
N GLU A 707 -17.36 28.80 19.68
CA GLU A 707 -16.28 29.77 19.78
C GLU A 707 -16.78 31.20 19.92
N GLN A 708 -17.88 31.58 19.26
CA GLN A 708 -18.54 32.88 19.47
C GLN A 708 -19.05 33.01 20.89
N ALA A 709 -19.67 31.97 21.44
CA ALA A 709 -20.12 31.95 22.86
C ALA A 709 -18.92 32.02 23.82
N ARG A 710 -17.83 31.28 23.59
CA ARG A 710 -16.62 31.30 24.43
C ARG A 710 -15.95 32.68 24.48
N LEU A 711 -15.95 33.38 23.35
CA LEU A 711 -15.36 34.74 23.25
C LEU A 711 -16.34 35.86 23.61
N GLY A 712 -17.57 35.55 24.10
CA GLY A 712 -18.58 36.54 24.48
C GLY A 712 -19.19 37.32 23.29
N MET A 713 -19.12 36.73 22.07
CA MET A 713 -19.63 37.36 20.83
C MET A 713 -21.03 36.82 20.50
N THR A 714 -21.98 36.87 21.42
CA THR A 714 -23.36 36.44 21.19
C THR A 714 -24.18 37.58 20.55
N ASP A 715 -25.24 37.22 19.82
CA ASP A 715 -26.16 37.99 18.92
C ASP A 715 -26.44 39.51 19.14
N GLY A 716 -25.87 40.16 20.18
CA GLY A 716 -25.97 41.60 20.35
C GLY A 716 -25.31 42.42 19.24
N ASP A 717 -24.23 41.97 18.66
CA ASP A 717 -23.44 42.65 17.62
C ASP A 717 -24.06 42.56 16.19
N HIS A 718 -24.96 41.59 15.95
CA HIS A 718 -25.69 41.50 14.67
C HIS A 718 -26.80 42.52 14.53
N ALA A 719 -27.38 42.98 15.65
CA ALA A 719 -28.41 44.00 15.65
C ALA A 719 -27.85 45.41 15.29
N GLU A 720 -26.61 45.70 15.72
CA GLU A 720 -25.98 46.99 15.43
C GLU A 720 -25.48 47.10 13.99
N ARG A 721 -25.01 46.00 13.37
CA ARG A 721 -24.60 46.04 11.94
C ARG A 721 -25.78 46.14 10.98
N THR A 722 -26.92 45.52 11.27
CA THR A 722 -28.14 45.65 10.46
C THR A 722 -28.77 47.02 10.66
N ALA A 723 -28.57 47.69 11.79
CA ALA A 723 -28.98 49.08 12.01
C ALA A 723 -28.02 50.06 11.31
N GLY A 724 -26.69 49.84 11.34
CA GLY A 724 -25.70 50.66 10.66
C GLY A 724 -25.80 50.58 9.12
N ASP A 725 -26.04 49.40 8.54
CA ASP A 725 -26.22 49.21 7.10
C ASP A 725 -27.58 49.77 6.60
N ARG A 726 -28.59 49.89 7.45
CA ARG A 726 -29.84 50.59 7.15
C ARG A 726 -29.68 52.10 7.20
N LEU A 727 -28.84 52.64 8.07
CA LEU A 727 -28.56 54.08 8.15
C LEU A 727 -27.69 54.59 6.99
N LEU A 728 -26.84 53.75 6.43
CA LEU A 728 -26.02 54.07 5.24
C LEU A 728 -26.78 53.92 3.90
N ARG A 729 -27.99 53.35 3.90
CA ARG A 729 -28.85 53.22 2.69
C ARG A 729 -29.97 54.27 2.61
N THR A 730 -30.12 55.15 3.58
CA THR A 730 -31.18 56.15 3.60
C THR A 730 -30.75 57.56 3.17
N ASP A 731 -29.45 57.78 2.88
CA ASP A 731 -28.94 59.11 2.43
C ASP A 731 -28.45 59.18 0.97
N GLY A 732 -29.03 58.39 0.07
CA GLY A 732 -28.55 58.31 -1.33
C GLY A 732 -29.63 58.24 -2.40
N ASP A 733 -30.88 58.64 -2.11
CA ASP A 733 -31.94 58.56 -3.13
C ASP A 733 -32.78 59.89 -3.17
N HIS A 734 -32.18 60.98 -3.68
CA HIS A 734 -32.87 62.13 -4.27
C HIS A 734 -31.93 62.79 -5.26
N ALA A 735 -32.06 62.45 -6.55
CA ALA A 735 -31.97 63.35 -7.67
C ALA A 735 -32.24 62.65 -9.01
N GLU A 736 -33.32 63.12 -9.62
CA GLU A 736 -33.58 63.32 -11.06
C GLU A 736 -33.88 62.11 -11.96
N ARG A 737 -35.20 61.97 -12.15
CA ARG A 737 -35.82 61.51 -13.41
C ARG A 737 -35.88 62.65 -14.42
N THR A 738 -35.35 62.41 -15.62
CA THR A 738 -35.88 63.00 -16.85
C THR A 738 -35.75 62.03 -18.01
N ASP A 739 -36.88 61.73 -18.54
CA ASP A 739 -37.40 61.43 -19.86
C ASP A 739 -36.45 61.46 -21.06
N GLY A 740 -36.69 60.49 -21.98
CA GLY A 740 -36.30 60.70 -23.38
C GLY A 740 -36.04 59.42 -24.19
N ASP A 741 -37.13 58.85 -24.67
CA ASP A 741 -37.37 58.44 -26.09
C ASP A 741 -36.53 57.30 -26.75
N ARG A 742 -37.26 56.33 -27.23
CA ARG A 742 -36.92 55.41 -28.33
C ARG A 742 -36.99 56.08 -29.69
N PRO A 743 -36.33 55.67 -30.79
CA PRO A 743 -36.89 54.53 -31.53
C PRO A 743 -35.86 53.60 -32.28
N ARG A 744 -36.47 52.53 -32.78
CA ARG A 744 -36.03 51.50 -33.70
C ARG A 744 -35.33 51.97 -34.98
N THR A 745 -34.42 51.18 -35.57
CA THR A 745 -34.56 50.42 -36.84
C THR A 745 -33.24 49.91 -37.36
N THR A 746 -33.28 48.62 -37.78
CA THR A 746 -32.88 48.03 -39.05
C THR A 746 -31.41 48.03 -39.50
N ASP A 747 -30.91 46.80 -39.60
CA ASP A 747 -30.43 46.10 -40.84
C ASP A 747 -29.14 46.61 -41.51
N ASP A 748 -28.25 45.76 -41.72
CA ASP A 748 -27.69 45.24 -42.97
C ASP A 748 -26.23 44.74 -42.84
N SER A 749 -26.12 43.45 -43.15
CA SER A 749 -25.08 42.78 -43.90
C SER A 749 -23.82 43.56 -44.32
N VAL A 750 -22.66 42.91 -44.27
CA VAL A 750 -21.81 42.53 -45.39
C VAL A 750 -20.52 41.78 -44.92
N THR A 751 -20.38 40.54 -45.32
CA THR A 751 -19.23 39.74 -45.74
C THR A 751 -17.89 40.45 -45.94
N VAL A 752 -16.77 39.80 -45.58
CA VAL A 752 -15.74 39.21 -46.43
C VAL A 752 -14.47 38.85 -45.64
N THR A 753 -14.10 37.62 -45.78
CA THR A 753 -12.76 37.00 -45.53
C THR A 753 -11.65 37.63 -46.40
N PRO A 754 -10.33 37.34 -46.23
CA PRO A 754 -9.80 36.00 -46.07
C PRO A 754 -9.06 35.67 -44.76
#